data_f7dd80d7a6a1118b52d62b3874615b6b
#
_entry.id   f7dd80d7a6a1118b52d62b3874615b6b
#
_cell.length_a   1.000
_cell.length_b   1.000
_cell.length_c   1.000
_cell.angle_alpha   90.00
_cell.angle_beta   90.00
_cell.angle_gamma   90.00
#
_symmetry.space_group_name_H-M   'P 1'
#
loop_
_entity.id
_entity.type
_entity.pdbx_description
1 polymer ?
#
loop_
_entity_poly.entity_id
_entity_poly.type
_entity_poly.pdbx_seq_one_letter_code
_entity_poly.pdbx_strand_id
1 'polypeptide(L)'
;GLFSIFVSDLCKGCGECVQVCGDHDALRMTRETEDLNAELATAQIFSRLLPDTPQKFLGLYNDNDAANSREAALRNHLMVRRNYEALVAGDGACAGCGEKSILRALASVTEAYMRPLYHKKADRLRGKATRLENEGVSKLQALKQRDEKEYQLFRRAVIHTVMNLGGENDADTMKRIANYEAKNGVITDEQIIKGIAAVMRQDAFNHRDLQAVDGRQANGMSVMFMGASTGCNTVYGSTPPANPHPYPWMNSLFQDGATISWLLGESLMQNHARRSVAPERLSDALLDKADDVMTEAGYFMITHLDDALMTDQEIRELPKVWVVGGDGALGDIGFQNVSKVVLQNRPNVKMLMLDTQVYSNTGGQNSDSSTMLGGYDMNQFGTASQGKLTEKKNVAEILTAGHGSPFIAQVSMANAAKLYKAMLDGLEYRGTAFFQCYTTCQPEHGVGDNMSADQAKLARDGRGMPEFVFNPRRGETSQEAFDLKGNPTTDRDWWRTKYATTGEEYNYTVAHWALTEARFRKHIKAIKEEEAREMIQLDDMLVFITQDDVINRRVFDQNHRSYVPNFGVYIKAEINGKMKYFAVSRQMVLFAVERRKSWRMLQSKAGVTNKDYAAQKALLAKLDKGELQLAELQAKTRELFDAELAKLK
;
A
#
# COMPACT_ATOMS: atom_id res chain seq x y z
N GLY A 1 -32.21 3.10 -6.28
CA GLY A 1 -32.68 1.85 -5.69
C GLY A 1 -32.51 1.87 -4.17
N LEU A 2 -33.21 1.00 -3.47
CA LEU A 2 -32.99 0.79 -2.03
C LEU A 2 -31.78 -0.11 -1.84
N PHE A 3 -30.97 0.17 -0.84
CA PHE A 3 -29.90 -0.70 -0.39
C PHE A 3 -29.95 -0.84 1.13
N SER A 4 -29.40 -1.90 1.65
CA SER A 4 -29.31 -2.16 3.09
C SER A 4 -27.86 -2.43 3.46
N ILE A 5 -27.48 -1.97 4.65
CA ILE A 5 -26.16 -2.25 5.24
C ILE A 5 -26.38 -3.29 6.34
N PHE A 6 -25.60 -4.35 6.29
CA PHE A 6 -25.58 -5.41 7.28
C PHE A 6 -24.19 -5.51 7.88
N VAL A 7 -24.12 -5.76 9.18
CA VAL A 7 -22.86 -6.03 9.88
C VAL A 7 -22.66 -7.55 9.91
N SER A 8 -21.52 -8.00 9.41
CA SER A 8 -21.14 -9.42 9.44
C SER A 8 -20.73 -9.85 10.85
N ASP A 9 -20.96 -11.13 11.18
CA ASP A 9 -20.40 -11.79 12.37
C ASP A 9 -18.87 -11.85 12.38
N LEU A 10 -18.24 -11.66 11.21
CA LEU A 10 -16.79 -11.55 11.05
C LEU A 10 -16.27 -10.10 11.19
N CYS A 11 -17.12 -9.16 11.59
CA CYS A 11 -16.71 -7.78 11.87
C CYS A 11 -15.73 -7.76 13.06
N LYS A 12 -14.61 -7.05 12.90
CA LYS A 12 -13.58 -6.90 13.95
C LYS A 12 -13.74 -5.63 14.80
N GLY A 13 -14.78 -4.82 14.54
CA GLY A 13 -15.04 -3.63 15.33
C GLY A 13 -13.99 -2.51 15.19
N CYS A 14 -13.26 -2.43 14.08
CA CYS A 14 -12.15 -1.48 13.92
C CYS A 14 -12.55 0.01 13.85
N GLY A 15 -13.86 0.33 13.76
CA GLY A 15 -14.36 1.70 13.72
C GLY A 15 -14.28 2.42 12.38
N GLU A 16 -13.63 1.85 11.39
CA GLU A 16 -13.36 2.48 10.08
C GLU A 16 -14.63 2.97 9.37
N CYS A 17 -15.67 2.12 9.33
CA CYS A 17 -16.94 2.47 8.68
C CYS A 17 -17.64 3.66 9.36
N VAL A 18 -17.52 3.79 10.68
CA VAL A 18 -18.05 4.92 11.44
C VAL A 18 -17.25 6.18 11.14
N GLN A 19 -15.92 6.07 11.11
CA GLN A 19 -15.03 7.19 10.80
C GLN A 19 -15.25 7.74 9.39
N VAL A 20 -15.44 6.86 8.40
CA VAL A 20 -15.75 7.25 7.01
C VAL A 20 -17.16 7.84 6.89
N CYS A 21 -18.11 7.39 7.70
CA CYS A 21 -19.46 7.95 7.78
C CYS A 21 -19.45 9.43 8.24
N GLY A 22 -18.55 9.78 9.16
CA GLY A 22 -18.32 11.16 9.61
C GLY A 22 -19.59 11.84 10.10
N ASP A 23 -19.82 13.08 9.65
CA ASP A 23 -20.93 13.93 10.07
C ASP A 23 -22.33 13.41 9.66
N HIS A 24 -22.40 12.38 8.82
CA HIS A 24 -23.69 11.77 8.44
C HIS A 24 -24.34 10.97 9.58
N ASP A 25 -23.56 10.55 10.58
CA ASP A 25 -24.01 9.82 11.80
C ASP A 25 -24.97 8.65 11.50
N ALA A 26 -24.79 8.00 10.32
CA ALA A 26 -25.61 6.86 9.93
C ALA A 26 -25.14 5.55 10.57
N LEU A 27 -23.88 5.50 11.03
CA LEU A 27 -23.26 4.35 11.69
C LEU A 27 -22.64 4.79 13.02
N ARG A 28 -22.79 3.97 14.04
CA ARG A 28 -22.23 4.22 15.37
C ARG A 28 -21.58 2.96 15.94
N MET A 29 -20.48 3.15 16.68
CA MET A 29 -19.92 2.06 17.49
C MET A 29 -20.82 1.83 18.70
N THR A 30 -21.21 0.58 18.91
CA THR A 30 -22.05 0.15 20.04
C THR A 30 -21.37 -1.02 20.74
N ARG A 31 -21.47 -1.06 22.08
CA ARG A 31 -20.97 -2.20 22.84
C ARG A 31 -21.78 -3.45 22.50
N GLU A 32 -21.11 -4.55 22.29
CA GLU A 32 -21.72 -5.85 22.05
C GLU A 32 -22.51 -6.31 23.28
N THR A 33 -23.75 -6.74 23.05
CA THR A 33 -24.65 -7.31 24.05
C THR A 33 -25.36 -8.53 23.48
N GLU A 34 -25.94 -9.38 24.34
CA GLU A 34 -26.69 -10.57 23.90
C GLU A 34 -27.89 -10.18 23.01
N ASP A 35 -28.62 -9.11 23.38
CA ASP A 35 -29.75 -8.61 22.59
C ASP A 35 -29.30 -8.14 21.21
N LEU A 36 -28.22 -7.37 21.14
CA LEU A 36 -27.65 -6.93 19.85
C LEU A 36 -27.21 -8.12 18.99
N ASN A 37 -26.63 -9.15 19.58
CA ASN A 37 -26.22 -10.35 18.85
C ASN A 37 -27.42 -11.12 18.30
N ALA A 38 -28.54 -11.16 19.00
CA ALA A 38 -29.79 -11.76 18.51
C ALA A 38 -30.38 -10.96 17.31
N GLU A 39 -30.34 -9.63 17.38
CA GLU A 39 -30.74 -8.75 16.27
C GLU A 39 -29.83 -8.95 15.05
N LEU A 40 -28.50 -8.99 15.25
CA LEU A 40 -27.53 -9.23 14.19
C LEU A 40 -27.72 -10.59 13.52
N ALA A 41 -27.98 -11.65 14.30
CA ALA A 41 -28.26 -12.98 13.75
C ALA A 41 -29.51 -12.96 12.84
N THR A 42 -30.56 -12.26 13.24
CA THR A 42 -31.78 -12.07 12.44
C THR A 42 -31.51 -11.29 11.16
N ALA A 43 -30.74 -10.20 11.26
CA ALA A 43 -30.34 -9.39 10.11
C ALA A 43 -29.48 -10.19 9.10
N GLN A 44 -28.60 -11.06 9.59
CA GLN A 44 -27.76 -11.93 8.74
C GLN A 44 -28.62 -12.97 7.98
N ILE A 45 -29.62 -13.59 8.64
CA ILE A 45 -30.56 -14.48 7.97
C ILE A 45 -31.28 -13.75 6.85
N PHE A 46 -31.79 -12.55 7.15
CA PHE A 46 -32.46 -11.71 6.15
C PHE A 46 -31.52 -11.36 4.98
N SER A 47 -30.28 -10.95 5.27
CA SER A 47 -29.29 -10.65 4.25
C SER A 47 -29.01 -11.82 3.31
N ARG A 48 -28.97 -13.06 3.84
CA ARG A 48 -28.77 -14.28 3.04
C ARG A 48 -29.95 -14.59 2.11
N LEU A 49 -31.15 -14.17 2.47
CA LEU A 49 -32.36 -14.35 1.66
C LEU A 49 -32.49 -13.31 0.52
N LEU A 50 -31.81 -12.19 0.62
CA LEU A 50 -31.82 -11.17 -0.43
C LEU A 50 -31.05 -11.65 -1.66
N PRO A 51 -31.50 -11.32 -2.88
CA PRO A 51 -30.73 -11.57 -4.09
C PRO A 51 -29.45 -10.75 -4.08
N ASP A 52 -28.42 -11.25 -4.75
CA ASP A 52 -27.21 -10.48 -4.99
C ASP A 52 -27.50 -9.25 -5.86
N THR A 53 -26.65 -8.23 -5.79
CA THR A 53 -26.81 -7.01 -6.58
C THR A 53 -26.80 -7.33 -8.08
N PRO A 54 -27.87 -6.99 -8.82
CA PRO A 54 -27.93 -7.26 -10.24
C PRO A 54 -26.83 -6.54 -11.01
N GLN A 55 -26.23 -7.22 -11.98
CA GLN A 55 -25.12 -6.72 -12.80
C GLN A 55 -25.37 -5.33 -13.40
N LYS A 56 -26.61 -5.03 -13.78
CA LYS A 56 -27.00 -3.71 -14.34
C LYS A 56 -26.76 -2.53 -13.40
N PHE A 57 -26.65 -2.76 -12.10
CA PHE A 57 -26.40 -1.71 -11.11
C PHE A 57 -24.92 -1.62 -10.71
N LEU A 58 -24.09 -2.59 -11.11
CA LEU A 58 -22.68 -2.60 -10.76
C LEU A 58 -21.86 -1.59 -11.58
N GLY A 59 -22.44 -1.10 -12.67
CA GLY A 59 -21.69 -0.31 -13.64
C GLY A 59 -20.62 -1.18 -14.32
N LEU A 60 -20.51 -1.06 -15.60
CA LEU A 60 -19.32 -1.53 -16.30
C LEU A 60 -18.30 -0.39 -16.17
N TYR A 61 -17.04 -0.74 -15.99
CA TYR A 61 -15.95 0.21 -16.18
C TYR A 61 -16.18 0.94 -17.51
N ASN A 62 -16.46 2.24 -17.44
CA ASN A 62 -16.80 3.01 -18.63
C ASN A 62 -15.56 3.76 -19.09
N ASP A 63 -14.90 3.26 -20.13
CA ASP A 63 -13.73 3.92 -20.71
C ASP A 63 -14.04 5.28 -21.33
N ASN A 64 -15.33 5.58 -21.58
CA ASN A 64 -15.77 6.85 -22.18
C ASN A 64 -15.89 7.98 -21.14
N ASP A 65 -15.89 7.66 -19.84
CA ASP A 65 -15.90 8.65 -18.75
C ASP A 65 -14.68 8.48 -17.85
N ALA A 66 -13.54 8.94 -18.33
CA ALA A 66 -12.25 8.77 -17.65
C ALA A 66 -12.17 9.44 -16.27
N ALA A 67 -12.99 10.46 -16.00
CA ALA A 67 -12.95 11.20 -14.73
C ALA A 67 -13.65 10.44 -13.58
N ASN A 68 -14.73 9.73 -13.85
CA ASN A 68 -15.57 9.09 -12.82
C ASN A 68 -15.62 7.56 -12.90
N SER A 69 -15.06 6.95 -13.95
CA SER A 69 -15.20 5.52 -14.23
C SER A 69 -14.57 4.63 -13.13
N ARG A 70 -13.45 5.04 -12.53
CA ARG A 70 -12.73 4.27 -11.51
C ARG A 70 -13.47 4.23 -10.17
N GLU A 71 -13.94 5.38 -9.69
CA GLU A 71 -14.68 5.47 -8.44
C GLU A 71 -16.03 4.77 -8.54
N ALA A 72 -16.70 4.87 -9.66
CA ALA A 72 -17.97 4.19 -9.90
C ALA A 72 -17.80 2.66 -9.92
N ALA A 73 -16.77 2.15 -10.58
CA ALA A 73 -16.48 0.72 -10.61
C ALA A 73 -16.13 0.16 -9.22
N LEU A 74 -15.30 0.88 -8.46
CA LEU A 74 -14.91 0.49 -7.11
C LEU A 74 -16.12 0.34 -6.18
N ARG A 75 -16.94 1.39 -6.09
CA ARG A 75 -18.13 1.40 -5.22
C ARG A 75 -19.13 0.30 -5.60
N ASN A 76 -19.42 0.18 -6.88
CA ASN A 76 -20.41 -0.78 -7.36
C ASN A 76 -19.95 -2.23 -7.19
N HIS A 77 -18.67 -2.49 -7.41
CA HIS A 77 -18.10 -3.83 -7.28
C HIS A 77 -18.15 -4.34 -5.84
N LEU A 78 -17.96 -3.48 -4.86
CA LEU A 78 -18.07 -3.82 -3.44
C LEU A 78 -19.51 -4.12 -2.99
N MET A 79 -20.52 -3.81 -3.79
CA MET A 79 -21.91 -4.15 -3.50
C MET A 79 -22.28 -5.60 -3.87
N VAL A 80 -21.38 -6.36 -4.46
CA VAL A 80 -21.57 -7.78 -4.75
C VAL A 80 -21.23 -8.61 -3.53
N ARG A 81 -22.18 -9.43 -3.04
CA ARG A 81 -22.02 -10.21 -1.79
C ARG A 81 -20.72 -10.99 -1.74
N ARG A 82 -20.42 -11.79 -2.75
CA ARG A 82 -19.20 -12.60 -2.78
C ARG A 82 -17.91 -11.79 -2.69
N ASN A 83 -17.92 -10.52 -3.17
CA ASN A 83 -16.74 -9.69 -3.14
C ASN A 83 -16.46 -9.20 -1.71
N TYR A 84 -17.47 -8.72 -0.99
CA TYR A 84 -17.26 -8.29 0.38
C TYR A 84 -17.14 -9.48 1.36
N GLU A 85 -17.83 -10.60 1.15
CA GLU A 85 -17.63 -11.82 1.96
C GLU A 85 -16.21 -12.34 1.84
N ALA A 86 -15.64 -12.29 0.65
CA ALA A 86 -14.26 -12.67 0.40
C ALA A 86 -13.24 -11.76 1.12
N LEU A 87 -13.62 -10.50 1.40
CA LEU A 87 -12.78 -9.56 2.12
C LEU A 87 -12.82 -9.73 3.64
N VAL A 88 -13.79 -10.48 4.14
CA VAL A 88 -14.03 -10.66 5.58
C VAL A 88 -13.13 -11.73 6.18
N ALA A 89 -12.39 -12.43 5.37
CA ALA A 89 -11.56 -13.57 5.72
C ALA A 89 -10.53 -13.31 6.82
N GLY A 90 -10.36 -14.29 7.70
CA GLY A 90 -9.32 -14.35 8.71
C GLY A 90 -9.84 -14.30 10.15
N ASP A 91 -10.30 -15.45 10.66
CA ASP A 91 -10.77 -15.57 12.04
C ASP A 91 -9.66 -15.33 13.08
N GLY A 92 -8.39 -15.54 12.71
CA GLY A 92 -7.24 -15.33 13.58
C GLY A 92 -6.85 -13.87 13.83
N ALA A 93 -7.54 -12.89 13.22
CA ALA A 93 -7.26 -11.48 13.48
C ALA A 93 -7.84 -11.05 14.84
N CYS A 94 -7.08 -10.23 15.57
CA CYS A 94 -7.54 -9.61 16.81
C CYS A 94 -8.74 -8.69 16.56
N ALA A 95 -9.52 -8.40 17.61
CA ALA A 95 -10.52 -7.35 17.57
C ALA A 95 -9.85 -6.00 17.23
N GLY A 96 -10.44 -5.24 16.33
CA GLY A 96 -9.93 -3.95 15.89
C GLY A 96 -8.68 -3.95 15.03
N CYS A 97 -8.18 -5.12 14.60
CA CYS A 97 -6.91 -5.27 13.88
C CYS A 97 -6.78 -4.33 12.68
N GLY A 98 -5.84 -3.38 12.77
CA GLY A 98 -5.57 -2.40 11.71
C GLY A 98 -4.94 -3.02 10.47
N GLU A 99 -4.10 -4.04 10.61
CA GLU A 99 -3.54 -4.77 9.47
C GLU A 99 -4.64 -5.36 8.59
N LYS A 100 -5.64 -5.98 9.22
CA LYS A 100 -6.76 -6.60 8.51
C LYS A 100 -7.59 -5.59 7.75
N SER A 101 -7.79 -4.39 8.31
CA SER A 101 -8.52 -3.31 7.64
C SER A 101 -7.81 -2.86 6.35
N ILE A 102 -6.48 -2.65 6.41
CA ILE A 102 -5.68 -2.29 5.23
C ILE A 102 -5.67 -3.42 4.19
N LEU A 103 -5.51 -4.67 4.61
CA LEU A 103 -5.51 -5.81 3.69
C LEU A 103 -6.85 -5.95 2.96
N ARG A 104 -7.97 -5.72 3.64
CA ARG A 104 -9.30 -5.66 3.01
C ARG A 104 -9.38 -4.56 1.97
N ALA A 105 -8.94 -3.36 2.29
CA ALA A 105 -8.90 -2.24 1.36
C ALA A 105 -8.11 -2.58 0.10
N LEU A 106 -6.91 -3.17 0.25
CA LEU A 106 -6.06 -3.60 -0.84
C LEU A 106 -6.76 -4.65 -1.73
N ALA A 107 -7.32 -5.69 -1.12
CA ALA A 107 -8.01 -6.75 -1.85
C ALA A 107 -9.22 -6.20 -2.62
N SER A 108 -10.04 -5.35 -1.98
CA SER A 108 -11.19 -4.67 -2.59
C SER A 108 -10.80 -3.85 -3.80
N VAL A 109 -9.80 -2.99 -3.65
CA VAL A 109 -9.34 -2.09 -4.72
C VAL A 109 -8.79 -2.89 -5.89
N THR A 110 -7.97 -3.93 -5.61
CA THR A 110 -7.39 -4.77 -6.67
C THR A 110 -8.48 -5.53 -7.43
N GLU A 111 -9.44 -6.12 -6.72
CA GLU A 111 -10.56 -6.85 -7.33
C GLU A 111 -11.43 -5.90 -8.18
N ALA A 112 -11.80 -4.75 -7.63
CA ALA A 112 -12.63 -3.77 -8.34
C ALA A 112 -11.93 -3.18 -9.58
N TYR A 113 -10.61 -3.00 -9.53
CA TYR A 113 -9.83 -2.52 -10.66
C TYR A 113 -9.65 -3.58 -11.75
N MET A 114 -9.29 -4.81 -11.37
CA MET A 114 -8.89 -5.85 -12.30
C MET A 114 -10.06 -6.62 -12.92
N ARG A 115 -11.15 -6.84 -12.17
CA ARG A 115 -12.25 -7.70 -12.61
C ARG A 115 -12.93 -7.20 -13.88
N PRO A 116 -13.28 -5.91 -14.02
CA PRO A 116 -13.84 -5.39 -15.27
C PRO A 116 -12.89 -5.55 -16.46
N LEU A 117 -11.57 -5.38 -16.24
CA LEU A 117 -10.56 -5.58 -17.29
C LEU A 117 -10.55 -7.03 -17.79
N TYR A 118 -10.63 -8.00 -16.87
CA TYR A 118 -10.70 -9.42 -17.20
C TYR A 118 -11.94 -9.77 -18.04
N HIS A 119 -13.10 -9.24 -17.66
CA HIS A 119 -14.34 -9.50 -18.40
C HIS A 119 -14.30 -8.90 -19.81
N LYS A 120 -13.82 -7.65 -19.95
CA LYS A 120 -13.64 -7.01 -21.27
C LYS A 120 -12.65 -7.79 -22.13
N LYS A 121 -11.53 -8.22 -21.56
CA LYS A 121 -10.55 -9.05 -22.24
C LYS A 121 -11.18 -10.36 -22.74
N ALA A 122 -11.95 -11.03 -21.90
CA ALA A 122 -12.64 -12.29 -22.27
C ALA A 122 -13.57 -12.09 -23.46
N ASP A 123 -14.36 -11.01 -23.48
CA ASP A 123 -15.28 -10.70 -24.57
C ASP A 123 -14.53 -10.38 -25.87
N ARG A 124 -13.44 -9.62 -25.78
CA ARG A 124 -12.55 -9.31 -26.91
C ARG A 124 -11.91 -10.57 -27.51
N LEU A 125 -11.35 -11.44 -26.67
CA LEU A 125 -10.74 -12.69 -27.11
C LEU A 125 -11.75 -13.64 -27.78
N ARG A 126 -12.98 -13.74 -27.25
CA ARG A 126 -14.06 -14.52 -27.88
C ARG A 126 -14.43 -14.00 -29.25
N GLY A 127 -14.60 -12.68 -29.36
CA GLY A 127 -14.90 -12.04 -30.65
C GLY A 127 -13.85 -12.33 -31.70
N LYS A 128 -12.55 -12.18 -31.34
CA LYS A 128 -11.44 -12.49 -32.23
C LYS A 128 -11.33 -13.98 -32.57
N ALA A 129 -11.52 -14.87 -31.60
CA ALA A 129 -11.54 -16.32 -31.86
C ALA A 129 -12.63 -16.70 -32.86
N THR A 130 -13.85 -16.14 -32.72
CA THR A 130 -14.95 -16.37 -33.68
C THR A 130 -14.62 -15.88 -35.07
N ARG A 131 -13.99 -14.71 -35.20
CA ARG A 131 -13.53 -14.20 -36.49
C ARG A 131 -12.47 -15.11 -37.12
N LEU A 132 -11.49 -15.58 -36.32
CA LEU A 132 -10.49 -16.55 -36.80
C LEU A 132 -11.12 -17.84 -37.32
N GLU A 133 -12.10 -18.40 -36.59
CA GLU A 133 -12.79 -19.62 -37.00
C GLU A 133 -13.55 -19.44 -38.33
N ASN A 134 -14.12 -18.25 -38.58
CA ASN A 134 -14.92 -17.99 -39.77
C ASN A 134 -14.06 -17.61 -41.01
N GLU A 135 -13.04 -16.81 -40.85
CA GLU A 135 -12.30 -16.20 -41.96
C GLU A 135 -10.78 -16.50 -41.93
N GLY A 136 -10.26 -17.07 -40.83
CA GLY A 136 -8.81 -17.20 -40.65
C GLY A 136 -8.11 -18.07 -41.67
N VAL A 137 -8.71 -19.20 -42.05
CA VAL A 137 -8.10 -20.11 -43.05
C VAL A 137 -8.00 -19.42 -44.43
N SER A 138 -9.09 -18.75 -44.86
CA SER A 138 -9.11 -18.03 -46.14
C SER A 138 -8.10 -16.88 -46.16
N LYS A 139 -7.99 -16.14 -45.02
CA LYS A 139 -7.00 -15.08 -44.87
C LYS A 139 -5.56 -15.62 -44.88
N LEU A 140 -5.30 -16.74 -44.24
CA LEU A 140 -3.97 -17.38 -44.23
C LEU A 140 -3.58 -17.87 -45.61
N GLN A 141 -4.52 -18.43 -46.38
CA GLN A 141 -4.28 -18.83 -47.78
C GLN A 141 -4.04 -17.61 -48.68
N ALA A 142 -4.78 -16.52 -48.49
CA ALA A 142 -4.54 -15.28 -49.22
C ALA A 142 -3.16 -14.70 -48.90
N LEU A 143 -2.74 -14.73 -47.61
CA LEU A 143 -1.39 -14.35 -47.20
C LEU A 143 -0.32 -15.19 -47.93
N LYS A 144 -0.52 -16.49 -48.01
CA LYS A 144 0.38 -17.40 -48.70
C LYS A 144 0.53 -17.05 -50.19
N GLN A 145 -0.58 -16.70 -50.84
CA GLN A 145 -0.55 -16.29 -52.26
C GLN A 145 0.11 -14.93 -52.46
N ARG A 146 -0.04 -14.02 -51.54
CA ARG A 146 0.51 -12.68 -51.59
C ARG A 146 2.02 -12.66 -51.28
N ASP A 147 2.40 -13.33 -50.16
CA ASP A 147 3.79 -13.38 -49.67
C ASP A 147 4.04 -14.68 -48.91
N GLU A 148 4.65 -15.64 -49.63
CA GLU A 148 5.01 -16.95 -49.07
C GLU A 148 6.00 -16.82 -47.90
N LYS A 149 6.90 -15.82 -47.93
CA LYS A 149 7.86 -15.60 -46.83
C LYS A 149 7.13 -15.18 -45.55
N GLU A 150 6.23 -14.23 -45.65
CA GLU A 150 5.43 -13.78 -44.49
C GLU A 150 4.53 -14.92 -43.97
N TYR A 151 3.92 -15.70 -44.84
CA TYR A 151 3.14 -16.88 -44.47
C TYR A 151 3.98 -17.87 -43.63
N GLN A 152 5.23 -18.14 -44.03
CA GLN A 152 6.09 -19.04 -43.24
C GLN A 152 6.52 -18.44 -41.92
N LEU A 153 6.74 -17.13 -41.84
CA LEU A 153 6.99 -16.41 -40.56
C LEU A 153 5.80 -16.51 -39.61
N PHE A 154 4.60 -16.27 -40.12
CA PHE A 154 3.36 -16.40 -39.35
C PHE A 154 3.18 -17.82 -38.81
N ARG A 155 3.28 -18.83 -39.68
CA ARG A 155 3.21 -20.25 -39.27
C ARG A 155 4.21 -20.56 -38.16
N ARG A 156 5.46 -20.19 -38.32
CA ARG A 156 6.53 -20.42 -37.36
C ARG A 156 6.20 -19.75 -36.01
N ALA A 157 5.72 -18.50 -36.03
CA ALA A 157 5.33 -17.77 -34.83
C ALA A 157 4.19 -18.47 -34.07
N VAL A 158 3.15 -18.94 -34.76
CA VAL A 158 2.05 -19.70 -34.17
C VAL A 158 2.53 -21.01 -33.55
N ILE A 159 3.31 -21.79 -34.31
CA ILE A 159 3.84 -23.08 -33.84
C ILE A 159 4.76 -22.88 -32.63
N HIS A 160 5.58 -21.84 -32.65
CA HIS A 160 6.47 -21.50 -31.53
C HIS A 160 5.69 -21.15 -30.27
N THR A 161 4.76 -20.18 -30.36
CA THR A 161 4.11 -19.57 -29.19
C THR A 161 2.87 -20.31 -28.74
N VAL A 162 1.99 -20.69 -29.69
CA VAL A 162 0.67 -21.27 -29.41
C VAL A 162 0.76 -22.78 -29.26
N MET A 163 1.48 -23.48 -30.14
CA MET A 163 1.62 -24.93 -30.10
C MET A 163 2.75 -25.42 -29.20
N ASN A 164 3.52 -24.51 -28.59
CA ASN A 164 4.60 -24.81 -27.66
C ASN A 164 5.72 -25.69 -28.23
N LEU A 165 6.03 -25.52 -29.49
CA LEU A 165 7.11 -26.21 -30.16
C LEU A 165 8.34 -25.31 -30.36
N GLY A 166 8.39 -24.15 -29.72
CA GLY A 166 9.54 -23.25 -29.76
C GLY A 166 10.77 -23.83 -29.09
N GLY A 167 11.94 -23.52 -29.63
CA GLY A 167 13.24 -23.87 -29.10
C GLY A 167 14.02 -22.63 -28.62
N GLU A 168 15.28 -22.83 -28.23
CA GLU A 168 16.16 -21.75 -27.75
C GLU A 168 16.55 -20.78 -28.90
N ASN A 169 16.49 -21.23 -30.11
CA ASN A 169 16.76 -20.46 -31.33
C ASN A 169 15.96 -21.00 -32.49
N ASP A 170 16.01 -20.33 -33.66
CA ASP A 170 15.28 -20.71 -34.84
C ASP A 170 15.64 -22.12 -35.33
N ALA A 171 16.90 -22.51 -35.30
CA ALA A 171 17.34 -23.83 -35.74
C ALA A 171 16.76 -24.95 -34.83
N ASP A 172 16.74 -24.74 -33.52
CA ASP A 172 16.14 -25.67 -32.58
C ASP A 172 14.61 -25.72 -32.75
N THR A 173 13.97 -24.59 -32.97
CA THR A 173 12.54 -24.49 -33.28
C THR A 173 12.19 -25.30 -34.53
N MET A 174 12.93 -25.10 -35.63
CA MET A 174 12.69 -25.85 -36.85
C MET A 174 12.90 -27.36 -36.69
N LYS A 175 13.88 -27.77 -35.90
CA LYS A 175 14.12 -29.18 -35.56
C LYS A 175 12.97 -29.78 -34.77
N ARG A 176 12.43 -29.05 -33.79
CA ARG A 176 11.26 -29.50 -32.99
C ARG A 176 10.01 -29.63 -33.86
N ILE A 177 9.77 -28.67 -34.74
CA ILE A 177 8.67 -28.73 -35.72
C ILE A 177 8.81 -29.95 -36.61
N ALA A 178 9.97 -30.15 -37.23
CA ALA A 178 10.24 -31.29 -38.11
C ALA A 178 10.03 -32.64 -37.39
N ASN A 179 10.50 -32.76 -36.13
CA ASN A 179 10.31 -33.95 -35.31
C ASN A 179 8.84 -34.19 -34.99
N TYR A 180 8.06 -33.14 -34.70
CA TYR A 180 6.65 -33.24 -34.47
C TYR A 180 5.89 -33.69 -35.73
N GLU A 181 6.15 -33.04 -36.86
CA GLU A 181 5.51 -33.35 -38.15
C GLU A 181 5.86 -34.76 -38.65
N ALA A 182 7.08 -35.23 -38.42
CA ALA A 182 7.47 -36.60 -38.74
C ALA A 182 6.64 -37.68 -37.98
N LYS A 183 6.17 -37.35 -36.79
CA LYS A 183 5.35 -38.26 -35.94
C LYS A 183 3.84 -38.11 -36.16
N ASN A 184 3.38 -36.90 -36.42
CA ASN A 184 1.96 -36.50 -36.34
C ASN A 184 1.42 -36.04 -37.72
N GLY A 185 2.23 -35.99 -38.77
CA GLY A 185 1.88 -35.39 -40.04
C GLY A 185 2.10 -33.87 -40.05
N VAL A 186 2.11 -33.30 -41.26
CA VAL A 186 2.33 -31.86 -41.50
C VAL A 186 1.22 -31.05 -40.82
N ILE A 187 1.59 -30.01 -40.08
CA ILE A 187 0.65 -29.09 -39.45
C ILE A 187 -0.11 -28.31 -40.54
N THR A 188 -1.42 -28.46 -40.61
CA THR A 188 -2.26 -27.79 -41.62
C THR A 188 -2.66 -26.38 -41.24
N ASP A 189 -3.13 -25.57 -42.20
CA ASP A 189 -3.61 -24.20 -41.97
C ASP A 189 -4.80 -24.19 -41.03
N GLU A 190 -5.68 -25.19 -41.10
CA GLU A 190 -6.81 -25.36 -40.18
C GLU A 190 -6.33 -25.61 -38.76
N GLN A 191 -5.25 -26.39 -38.58
CA GLN A 191 -4.66 -26.63 -37.25
C GLN A 191 -4.01 -25.36 -36.69
N ILE A 192 -3.34 -24.55 -37.53
CA ILE A 192 -2.78 -23.27 -37.15
C ILE A 192 -3.89 -22.33 -36.58
N ILE A 193 -4.95 -22.14 -37.36
CA ILE A 193 -6.06 -21.25 -36.98
C ILE A 193 -6.82 -21.78 -35.77
N LYS A 194 -7.14 -23.07 -35.73
CA LYS A 194 -7.76 -23.70 -34.55
C LYS A 194 -6.90 -23.59 -33.30
N GLY A 195 -5.58 -23.68 -33.44
CA GLY A 195 -4.65 -23.50 -32.33
C GLY A 195 -4.75 -22.13 -31.68
N ILE A 196 -4.71 -21.06 -32.49
CA ILE A 196 -4.87 -19.68 -31.99
C ILE A 196 -6.25 -19.49 -31.35
N ALA A 197 -7.32 -19.88 -32.05
CA ALA A 197 -8.68 -19.71 -31.57
C ALA A 197 -8.93 -20.49 -30.25
N ALA A 198 -8.41 -21.72 -30.13
CA ALA A 198 -8.55 -22.54 -28.93
C ALA A 198 -7.86 -21.90 -27.70
N VAL A 199 -6.64 -21.37 -27.87
CA VAL A 199 -5.94 -20.69 -26.77
C VAL A 199 -6.69 -19.43 -26.34
N MET A 200 -7.18 -18.63 -27.31
CA MET A 200 -7.98 -17.42 -26.99
C MET A 200 -9.30 -17.76 -26.29
N ARG A 201 -9.99 -18.83 -26.71
CA ARG A 201 -11.22 -19.29 -26.03
C ARG A 201 -10.95 -19.81 -24.62
N GLN A 202 -9.87 -20.56 -24.44
CA GLN A 202 -9.47 -21.04 -23.12
C GLN A 202 -9.10 -19.88 -22.19
N ASP A 203 -8.38 -18.88 -22.71
CA ASP A 203 -8.02 -17.71 -21.93
C ASP A 203 -9.25 -16.84 -21.57
N ALA A 204 -10.18 -16.68 -22.49
CA ALA A 204 -11.46 -16.03 -22.26
C ALA A 204 -12.30 -16.76 -21.18
N PHE A 205 -12.34 -18.10 -21.25
CA PHE A 205 -12.99 -18.94 -20.22
C PHE A 205 -12.34 -18.71 -18.84
N ASN A 206 -11.00 -18.73 -18.78
CA ASN A 206 -10.27 -18.51 -17.53
C ASN A 206 -10.55 -17.13 -16.93
N HIS A 207 -10.71 -16.09 -17.75
CA HIS A 207 -10.92 -14.73 -17.28
C HIS A 207 -12.37 -14.43 -16.87
N ARG A 208 -13.36 -15.21 -17.30
CA ARG A 208 -14.77 -14.92 -17.05
C ARG A 208 -15.59 -16.05 -16.48
N ASP A 209 -15.43 -17.28 -16.99
CA ASP A 209 -16.38 -18.36 -16.73
C ASP A 209 -15.86 -19.38 -15.70
N LEU A 210 -14.57 -19.36 -15.43
CA LEU A 210 -13.97 -20.24 -14.41
C LEU A 210 -14.57 -19.94 -13.03
N GLN A 211 -14.66 -20.96 -12.17
CA GLN A 211 -15.17 -20.88 -10.79
C GLN A 211 -16.68 -20.64 -10.65
N ALA A 212 -17.48 -21.21 -11.52
CA ALA A 212 -18.89 -21.41 -11.22
C ALA A 212 -19.03 -22.51 -10.16
N VAL A 213 -19.25 -22.17 -8.90
CA VAL A 213 -19.42 -23.13 -7.79
C VAL A 213 -20.69 -22.78 -7.02
N ASP A 214 -21.46 -23.79 -6.64
CA ASP A 214 -22.61 -23.69 -5.73
C ASP A 214 -23.70 -22.69 -6.13
N GLY A 215 -24.05 -22.64 -7.42
CA GLY A 215 -25.09 -21.73 -7.94
C GLY A 215 -24.67 -20.27 -8.02
N ARG A 216 -23.43 -19.94 -7.73
CA ARG A 216 -22.85 -18.60 -7.94
C ARG A 216 -22.49 -18.41 -9.40
N GLN A 217 -22.67 -17.19 -9.92
CA GLN A 217 -22.19 -16.87 -11.25
C GLN A 217 -20.66 -16.99 -11.30
N ALA A 218 -20.16 -17.53 -12.41
CA ALA A 218 -18.74 -17.59 -12.67
C ALA A 218 -18.13 -16.20 -12.70
N ASN A 219 -16.95 -16.05 -12.13
CA ASN A 219 -16.25 -14.76 -12.05
C ASN A 219 -14.85 -14.77 -12.71
N GLY A 220 -14.45 -15.91 -13.22
CA GLY A 220 -13.13 -16.11 -13.78
C GLY A 220 -12.08 -16.42 -12.71
N MET A 221 -10.84 -16.57 -13.17
CA MET A 221 -9.69 -16.85 -12.33
C MET A 221 -9.39 -15.66 -11.40
N SER A 222 -8.56 -15.89 -10.39
CA SER A 222 -8.10 -14.83 -9.48
C SER A 222 -7.40 -13.69 -10.23
N VAL A 223 -7.75 -12.48 -9.87
CA VAL A 223 -7.12 -11.26 -10.43
C VAL A 223 -5.81 -10.90 -9.76
N MET A 224 -5.55 -11.51 -8.60
CA MET A 224 -4.34 -11.30 -7.81
C MET A 224 -3.89 -12.58 -7.12
N PHE A 225 -2.63 -12.58 -6.74
CA PHE A 225 -1.95 -13.60 -5.95
C PHE A 225 -1.26 -12.90 -4.80
N MET A 226 -1.17 -13.56 -3.67
CA MET A 226 -0.59 -12.93 -2.47
C MET A 226 0.50 -13.81 -1.88
N GLY A 227 1.67 -13.24 -1.65
CA GLY A 227 2.75 -13.84 -0.87
C GLY A 227 2.85 -13.13 0.47
N ALA A 228 2.59 -13.87 1.57
CA ALA A 228 2.60 -13.31 2.91
C ALA A 228 3.83 -13.77 3.69
N SER A 229 4.52 -12.81 4.28
CA SER A 229 5.62 -13.09 5.21
C SER A 229 5.09 -13.60 6.55
N THR A 230 5.88 -14.41 7.24
CA THR A 230 5.56 -14.94 8.57
C THR A 230 5.26 -13.82 9.57
N GLY A 231 4.28 -14.04 10.44
CA GLY A 231 3.81 -13.10 11.44
C GLY A 231 2.28 -13.13 11.56
N CYS A 232 1.65 -12.02 11.94
CA CYS A 232 0.20 -11.90 12.01
C CYS A 232 -0.48 -12.24 10.69
N ASN A 233 0.12 -11.88 9.56
CA ASN A 233 -0.37 -12.22 8.22
C ASN A 233 -0.57 -13.73 8.04
N THR A 234 0.35 -14.54 8.55
CA THR A 234 0.25 -15.99 8.56
C THR A 234 -0.93 -16.46 9.40
N VAL A 235 -1.10 -15.89 10.60
CA VAL A 235 -2.13 -16.32 11.55
C VAL A 235 -3.53 -16.08 10.97
N TYR A 236 -3.84 -14.86 10.54
CA TYR A 236 -5.18 -14.55 10.03
C TYR A 236 -5.37 -14.91 8.55
N GLY A 237 -4.30 -15.24 7.84
CA GLY A 237 -4.35 -15.51 6.40
C GLY A 237 -4.42 -17.01 6.05
N SER A 238 -4.02 -17.91 6.92
CA SER A 238 -3.76 -19.30 6.54
C SER A 238 -4.24 -20.36 7.52
N THR A 239 -4.81 -20.00 8.64
CA THR A 239 -5.26 -21.01 9.61
C THR A 239 -6.43 -21.82 9.03
N PRO A 240 -6.27 -23.11 8.68
CA PRO A 240 -7.40 -23.93 8.28
C PRO A 240 -8.39 -24.11 9.46
N PRO A 241 -9.72 -24.17 9.19
CA PRO A 241 -10.38 -24.16 7.88
C PRO A 241 -10.60 -22.74 7.29
N ALA A 242 -10.10 -21.74 7.93
CA ALA A 242 -10.41 -20.34 7.68
C ALA A 242 -9.43 -19.67 6.70
N ASN A 243 -9.14 -20.27 5.54
CA ASN A 243 -8.52 -19.54 4.43
C ASN A 243 -9.60 -19.16 3.40
N PRO A 244 -10.37 -18.10 3.64
CA PRO A 244 -11.48 -17.69 2.80
C PRO A 244 -11.07 -16.66 1.76
N HIS A 245 -9.76 -16.45 1.54
CA HIS A 245 -9.28 -15.54 0.51
C HIS A 245 -9.72 -16.05 -0.87
N PRO A 246 -10.35 -15.21 -1.69
CA PRO A 246 -10.80 -15.59 -3.03
C PRO A 246 -9.65 -15.64 -4.04
N TYR A 247 -8.42 -15.54 -3.57
CA TYR A 247 -7.19 -15.51 -4.35
C TYR A 247 -6.16 -16.47 -3.76
N PRO A 248 -5.25 -17.02 -4.58
CA PRO A 248 -4.16 -17.85 -4.09
C PRO A 248 -3.27 -17.09 -3.09
N TRP A 249 -3.01 -17.73 -1.98
CA TRP A 249 -2.25 -17.20 -0.86
C TRP A 249 -1.07 -18.12 -0.56
N MET A 250 0.14 -17.60 -0.75
CA MET A 250 1.37 -18.24 -0.29
C MET A 250 1.71 -17.71 1.10
N ASN A 251 2.09 -18.58 2.00
CA ASN A 251 2.15 -18.28 3.42
C ASN A 251 3.43 -18.76 4.07
N SER A 252 3.75 -18.20 5.25
CA SER A 252 4.95 -18.53 6.02
C SER A 252 6.27 -18.30 5.27
N LEU A 253 6.28 -17.29 4.41
CA LEU A 253 7.45 -16.86 3.68
C LEU A 253 8.24 -15.85 4.54
N PHE A 254 9.29 -16.30 5.22
CA PHE A 254 10.15 -15.40 6.00
C PHE A 254 10.77 -14.30 5.14
N GLN A 255 12.08 -14.13 5.18
CA GLN A 255 12.77 -13.13 4.38
C GLN A 255 12.61 -13.32 2.86
N ASP A 256 12.36 -14.53 2.41
CA ASP A 256 12.28 -14.86 0.97
C ASP A 256 10.92 -14.50 0.33
N GLY A 257 9.94 -14.08 1.12
CA GLY A 257 8.58 -13.79 0.65
C GLY A 257 8.54 -12.86 -0.55
N ALA A 258 9.32 -11.79 -0.53
CA ALA A 258 9.40 -10.84 -1.64
C ALA A 258 9.98 -11.50 -2.90
N THR A 259 11.06 -12.26 -2.78
CA THR A 259 11.73 -12.92 -3.93
C THR A 259 10.87 -14.00 -4.54
N ILE A 260 10.22 -14.85 -3.73
CA ILE A 260 9.32 -15.91 -4.22
C ILE A 260 8.11 -15.30 -4.93
N SER A 261 7.55 -14.23 -4.38
CA SER A 261 6.43 -13.51 -5.00
C SER A 261 6.85 -12.86 -6.33
N TRP A 262 8.05 -12.31 -6.41
CA TRP A 262 8.58 -11.80 -7.67
C TRP A 262 8.74 -12.91 -8.72
N LEU A 263 9.29 -14.07 -8.38
CA LEU A 263 9.40 -15.23 -9.28
C LEU A 263 8.02 -15.70 -9.79
N LEU A 264 7.01 -15.69 -8.91
CA LEU A 264 5.63 -15.93 -9.33
C LEU A 264 5.15 -14.87 -10.32
N GLY A 265 5.46 -13.60 -10.08
CA GLY A 265 5.15 -12.49 -10.99
C GLY A 265 5.75 -12.68 -12.38
N GLU A 266 7.01 -13.12 -12.44
CA GLU A 266 7.69 -13.48 -13.72
C GLU A 266 6.95 -14.63 -14.43
N SER A 267 6.59 -15.68 -13.73
CA SER A 267 5.84 -16.81 -14.30
C SER A 267 4.46 -16.39 -14.84
N LEU A 268 3.74 -15.55 -14.10
CA LEU A 268 2.44 -15.02 -14.54
C LEU A 268 2.58 -14.11 -15.76
N MET A 269 3.63 -13.32 -15.84
CA MET A 269 3.92 -12.48 -17.01
C MET A 269 4.21 -13.31 -18.25
N GLN A 270 5.03 -14.36 -18.13
CA GLN A 270 5.30 -15.29 -19.24
C GLN A 270 4.02 -15.99 -19.69
N ASN A 271 3.17 -16.44 -18.77
CA ASN A 271 1.90 -17.06 -19.10
C ASN A 271 0.94 -16.09 -19.81
N HIS A 272 0.89 -14.83 -19.36
CA HIS A 272 0.08 -13.78 -19.99
C HIS A 272 0.59 -13.48 -21.41
N ALA A 273 1.89 -13.31 -21.59
CA ALA A 273 2.50 -13.12 -22.90
C ALA A 273 2.10 -14.23 -23.89
N ARG A 274 2.25 -15.48 -23.46
CA ARG A 274 2.05 -16.65 -24.31
C ARG A 274 0.58 -16.99 -24.57
N ARG A 275 -0.31 -16.83 -23.58
CA ARG A 275 -1.71 -17.26 -23.69
C ARG A 275 -2.66 -16.14 -24.11
N SER A 276 -2.30 -14.90 -23.85
CA SER A 276 -3.14 -13.74 -24.16
C SER A 276 -2.53 -12.88 -25.27
N VAL A 277 -1.37 -12.27 -25.00
CA VAL A 277 -0.81 -11.21 -25.85
C VAL A 277 -0.39 -11.74 -27.22
N ALA A 278 0.42 -12.79 -27.28
CA ALA A 278 0.89 -13.33 -28.54
C ALA A 278 -0.25 -13.86 -29.43
N PRO A 279 -1.21 -14.67 -28.96
CA PRO A 279 -2.35 -15.09 -29.76
C PRO A 279 -3.20 -13.93 -30.27
N GLU A 280 -3.42 -12.89 -29.45
CA GLU A 280 -4.18 -11.71 -29.84
C GLU A 280 -3.46 -10.91 -30.93
N ARG A 281 -2.16 -10.66 -30.79
CA ARG A 281 -1.35 -9.97 -31.81
C ARG A 281 -1.25 -10.76 -33.13
N LEU A 282 -1.13 -12.09 -33.05
CA LEU A 282 -1.14 -12.95 -34.24
C LEU A 282 -2.50 -12.90 -34.94
N SER A 283 -3.61 -12.89 -34.17
CA SER A 283 -4.95 -12.71 -34.71
C SER A 283 -5.09 -11.37 -35.43
N ASP A 284 -4.63 -10.28 -34.82
CA ASP A 284 -4.70 -8.94 -35.41
C ASP A 284 -3.83 -8.82 -36.69
N ALA A 285 -2.65 -9.42 -36.66
CA ALA A 285 -1.77 -9.45 -37.85
C ALA A 285 -2.45 -10.13 -39.04
N LEU A 286 -3.19 -11.22 -38.80
CA LEU A 286 -3.86 -11.95 -39.88
C LEU A 286 -5.17 -11.33 -40.34
N LEU A 287 -5.99 -10.83 -39.36
CA LEU A 287 -7.36 -10.37 -39.66
C LEU A 287 -7.44 -8.90 -40.01
N ASP A 288 -6.70 -8.06 -39.31
CA ASP A 288 -6.87 -6.60 -39.34
C ASP A 288 -5.74 -5.85 -40.05
N LYS A 289 -4.56 -6.46 -40.19
CA LYS A 289 -3.40 -5.85 -40.84
C LYS A 289 -3.04 -6.55 -42.15
N ALA A 290 -4.02 -7.13 -42.81
CA ALA A 290 -3.82 -7.90 -44.04
C ALA A 290 -3.10 -7.12 -45.18
N ASP A 291 -3.15 -5.78 -45.12
CA ASP A 291 -2.50 -4.91 -46.11
C ASP A 291 -1.12 -4.40 -45.65
N ASP A 292 -0.77 -4.58 -44.36
CA ASP A 292 0.54 -4.22 -43.81
C ASP A 292 1.46 -5.45 -43.80
N VAL A 293 2.59 -5.38 -44.50
CA VAL A 293 3.59 -6.45 -44.47
C VAL A 293 4.26 -6.50 -43.10
N MET A 294 3.98 -7.56 -42.34
CA MET A 294 4.68 -7.81 -41.09
C MET A 294 6.11 -8.32 -41.38
N THR A 295 7.09 -7.63 -40.81
CA THR A 295 8.49 -8.00 -40.92
C THR A 295 8.87 -9.18 -40.02
N GLU A 296 10.00 -9.83 -40.33
CA GLU A 296 10.59 -10.86 -39.46
C GLU A 296 10.82 -10.33 -38.03
N ALA A 297 11.29 -9.08 -37.89
CA ALA A 297 11.44 -8.43 -36.60
C ALA A 297 10.10 -8.26 -35.88
N GLY A 298 9.00 -7.99 -36.58
CA GLY A 298 7.65 -7.92 -35.99
C GLY A 298 7.21 -9.26 -35.42
N TYR A 299 7.40 -10.35 -36.13
CA TYR A 299 7.10 -11.70 -35.62
C TYR A 299 8.04 -12.11 -34.49
N PHE A 300 9.31 -11.72 -34.54
CA PHE A 300 10.27 -11.94 -33.47
C PHE A 300 9.77 -11.27 -32.15
N MET A 301 9.33 -10.01 -32.22
CA MET A 301 8.78 -9.31 -31.03
C MET A 301 7.53 -9.96 -30.47
N ILE A 302 6.70 -10.64 -31.26
CA ILE A 302 5.55 -11.41 -30.77
C ILE A 302 5.99 -12.69 -30.05
N THR A 303 7.03 -13.34 -30.54
CA THR A 303 7.51 -14.62 -29.98
C THR A 303 8.45 -14.45 -28.78
N HIS A 304 9.00 -13.25 -28.57
CA HIS A 304 9.96 -12.90 -27.51
C HIS A 304 9.48 -11.71 -26.67
N LEU A 305 8.25 -11.80 -26.20
CA LEU A 305 7.59 -10.76 -25.41
C LEU A 305 8.18 -10.68 -24.00
N ASP A 306 8.54 -9.47 -23.62
CA ASP A 306 8.74 -9.04 -22.23
C ASP A 306 7.86 -7.82 -21.92
N ASP A 307 7.91 -7.32 -20.69
CA ASP A 307 7.09 -6.17 -20.28
C ASP A 307 7.45 -4.87 -21.04
N ALA A 308 8.69 -4.73 -21.54
CA ALA A 308 9.10 -3.57 -22.34
C ALA A 308 8.38 -3.53 -23.70
N LEU A 309 8.07 -4.70 -24.26
CA LEU A 309 7.38 -4.85 -25.56
C LEU A 309 5.85 -4.89 -25.44
N MET A 310 5.30 -4.93 -24.23
CA MET A 310 3.86 -4.91 -23.99
C MET A 310 3.31 -3.48 -24.01
N THR A 311 2.12 -3.31 -24.56
CA THR A 311 1.37 -2.06 -24.50
C THR A 311 0.85 -1.78 -23.07
N ASP A 312 0.44 -0.56 -22.78
CA ASP A 312 -0.15 -0.21 -21.49
C ASP A 312 -1.42 -1.02 -21.18
N GLN A 313 -2.23 -1.36 -22.19
CA GLN A 313 -3.40 -2.20 -22.02
C GLN A 313 -2.99 -3.63 -21.63
N GLU A 314 -2.04 -4.23 -22.33
CA GLU A 314 -1.54 -5.57 -22.04
C GLU A 314 -0.93 -5.66 -20.64
N ILE A 315 -0.21 -4.63 -20.21
CA ILE A 315 0.33 -4.51 -18.83
C ILE A 315 -0.77 -4.38 -17.78
N ARG A 316 -1.82 -3.59 -18.05
CA ARG A 316 -2.95 -3.46 -17.10
C ARG A 316 -3.66 -4.78 -16.87
N GLU A 317 -3.78 -5.61 -17.90
CA GLU A 317 -4.45 -6.91 -17.87
C GLU A 317 -3.62 -8.02 -17.21
N LEU A 318 -2.35 -7.78 -16.87
CA LEU A 318 -1.51 -8.71 -16.12
C LEU A 318 -2.07 -8.98 -14.72
N PRO A 319 -2.20 -10.26 -14.28
CA PRO A 319 -2.53 -10.59 -12.90
C PRO A 319 -1.54 -9.92 -11.94
N LYS A 320 -2.03 -9.38 -10.83
CA LYS A 320 -1.20 -8.71 -9.84
C LYS A 320 -0.69 -9.69 -8.79
N VAL A 321 0.58 -9.57 -8.42
CA VAL A 321 1.17 -10.27 -7.29
C VAL A 321 1.44 -9.27 -6.19
N TRP A 322 0.85 -9.51 -5.02
CA TRP A 322 1.06 -8.72 -3.84
C TRP A 322 2.02 -9.42 -2.88
N VAL A 323 3.08 -8.74 -2.52
CA VAL A 323 3.92 -9.10 -1.38
C VAL A 323 3.35 -8.41 -0.15
N VAL A 324 2.97 -9.17 0.87
CA VAL A 324 2.39 -8.62 2.10
C VAL A 324 3.24 -9.04 3.30
N GLY A 325 3.54 -8.10 4.17
CA GLY A 325 4.27 -8.39 5.40
C GLY A 325 4.25 -7.24 6.39
N GLY A 326 4.51 -7.54 7.65
CA GLY A 326 4.71 -6.55 8.70
C GLY A 326 6.04 -5.79 8.56
N ASP A 327 6.22 -4.77 9.38
CA ASP A 327 7.46 -3.98 9.43
C ASP A 327 8.69 -4.82 9.78
N GLY A 328 8.56 -5.81 10.67
CA GLY A 328 9.62 -6.75 10.96
C GLY A 328 9.99 -7.65 9.79
N ALA A 329 9.00 -8.10 9.02
CA ALA A 329 9.22 -8.99 7.89
C ALA A 329 9.84 -8.28 6.67
N LEU A 330 9.29 -7.14 6.27
CA LEU A 330 9.72 -6.43 5.06
C LEU A 330 10.74 -5.31 5.33
N GLY A 331 10.70 -4.72 6.52
CA GLY A 331 11.58 -3.62 6.87
C GLY A 331 12.84 -4.03 7.65
N ASP A 332 12.89 -5.25 8.17
CA ASP A 332 14.01 -5.79 8.93
C ASP A 332 14.57 -7.04 8.24
N ILE A 333 14.09 -8.23 8.58
CA ILE A 333 14.65 -9.51 8.11
C ILE A 333 14.62 -9.61 6.57
N GLY A 334 13.52 -9.22 5.92
CA GLY A 334 13.34 -9.32 4.47
C GLY A 334 13.78 -8.09 3.67
N PHE A 335 14.33 -7.06 4.28
CA PHE A 335 14.62 -5.79 3.61
C PHE A 335 15.53 -5.94 2.38
N GLN A 336 16.53 -6.80 2.43
CA GLN A 336 17.41 -7.08 1.28
C GLN A 336 16.61 -7.59 0.07
N ASN A 337 15.66 -8.49 0.30
CA ASN A 337 14.82 -9.05 -0.76
C ASN A 337 13.82 -8.02 -1.28
N VAL A 338 13.27 -7.16 -0.40
CA VAL A 338 12.45 -6.00 -0.80
C VAL A 338 13.24 -5.08 -1.73
N SER A 339 14.46 -4.71 -1.35
CA SER A 339 15.35 -3.88 -2.16
C SER A 339 15.60 -4.49 -3.55
N LYS A 340 15.90 -5.79 -3.61
CA LYS A 340 16.08 -6.52 -4.87
C LYS A 340 14.84 -6.45 -5.76
N VAL A 341 13.66 -6.75 -5.21
CA VAL A 341 12.40 -6.81 -5.98
C VAL A 341 12.01 -5.42 -6.49
N VAL A 342 12.21 -4.38 -5.69
CA VAL A 342 11.98 -2.99 -6.11
C VAL A 342 12.89 -2.62 -7.29
N LEU A 343 14.17 -3.03 -7.27
CA LEU A 343 15.11 -2.80 -8.38
C LEU A 343 14.74 -3.54 -9.67
N GLN A 344 14.09 -4.73 -9.56
CA GLN A 344 13.57 -5.43 -10.75
C GLN A 344 12.44 -4.66 -11.44
N ASN A 345 11.73 -3.84 -10.70
CA ASN A 345 10.71 -2.90 -11.15
C ASN A 345 9.61 -3.52 -12.06
N ARG A 346 9.16 -4.74 -11.75
CA ARG A 346 8.16 -5.45 -12.56
C ARG A 346 6.76 -4.85 -12.40
N PRO A 347 6.01 -4.67 -13.51
CA PRO A 347 4.74 -3.94 -13.51
C PRO A 347 3.61 -4.66 -12.77
N ASN A 348 3.69 -5.97 -12.62
CA ASN A 348 2.67 -6.77 -11.95
C ASN A 348 3.01 -7.13 -10.50
N VAL A 349 4.19 -6.78 -9.99
CA VAL A 349 4.59 -7.03 -8.60
C VAL A 349 4.38 -5.77 -7.78
N LYS A 350 3.52 -5.87 -6.76
CA LYS A 350 3.16 -4.81 -5.83
C LYS A 350 3.46 -5.25 -4.40
N MET A 351 3.81 -4.34 -3.52
CA MET A 351 4.26 -4.66 -2.17
C MET A 351 3.50 -3.84 -1.14
N LEU A 352 3.04 -4.51 -0.07
CA LEU A 352 2.36 -3.88 1.06
C LEU A 352 3.09 -4.23 2.36
N MET A 353 3.68 -3.23 2.98
CA MET A 353 4.19 -3.30 4.35
C MET A 353 3.13 -2.77 5.32
N LEU A 354 2.63 -3.65 6.18
CA LEU A 354 1.72 -3.34 7.28
C LEU A 354 2.56 -2.94 8.48
N ASP A 355 2.72 -1.63 8.67
CA ASP A 355 3.67 -1.06 9.63
C ASP A 355 3.00 -0.83 10.99
N THR A 356 3.04 -1.84 11.84
CA THR A 356 2.64 -1.74 13.25
C THR A 356 3.77 -1.19 14.14
N GLN A 357 4.95 -1.02 13.58
CA GLN A 357 6.14 -0.50 14.27
C GLN A 357 6.59 -1.38 15.45
N VAL A 358 6.28 -2.67 15.40
CA VAL A 358 6.72 -3.72 16.35
C VAL A 358 6.60 -5.10 15.69
N TYR A 359 7.31 -6.11 16.20
CA TYR A 359 6.99 -7.51 15.91
C TYR A 359 5.71 -7.90 16.66
N SER A 360 4.55 -7.66 16.05
CA SER A 360 3.25 -7.79 16.72
C SER A 360 2.91 -9.22 17.12
N ASN A 361 3.11 -10.19 16.21
CA ASN A 361 2.71 -11.58 16.44
C ASN A 361 3.48 -12.27 17.56
N THR A 362 4.74 -11.89 17.77
CA THR A 362 5.62 -12.51 18.76
C THR A 362 5.57 -11.83 20.13
N GLY A 363 4.85 -10.73 20.28
CA GLY A 363 4.59 -10.05 21.54
C GLY A 363 5.36 -8.74 21.74
N GLY A 364 5.54 -7.96 20.67
CA GLY A 364 5.93 -6.56 20.77
C GLY A 364 7.42 -6.26 20.81
N GLN A 365 8.29 -7.19 20.34
CA GLN A 365 9.73 -6.91 20.20
C GLN A 365 9.97 -5.80 19.16
N ASN A 366 11.09 -5.09 19.28
CA ASN A 366 11.46 -4.11 18.27
C ASN A 366 12.03 -4.77 17.00
N SER A 367 11.75 -4.15 15.86
CA SER A 367 12.44 -4.35 14.59
C SER A 367 13.28 -3.11 14.26
N ASP A 368 14.11 -3.18 13.23
CA ASP A 368 14.78 -1.99 12.70
C ASP A 368 13.77 -0.91 12.27
N SER A 369 12.60 -1.32 11.77
CA SER A 369 11.52 -0.44 11.35
C SER A 369 10.57 -0.04 12.49
N SER A 370 10.75 -0.55 13.72
CA SER A 370 9.99 -0.06 14.88
C SER A 370 10.29 1.40 15.16
N THR A 371 9.28 2.13 15.63
CA THR A 371 9.48 3.51 16.06
C THR A 371 10.36 3.58 17.29
N MET A 372 11.05 4.70 17.47
CA MET A 372 11.77 4.96 18.71
C MET A 372 10.81 4.86 19.91
N LEU A 373 11.26 4.26 21.00
CA LEU A 373 10.50 3.95 22.23
C LEU A 373 9.38 2.91 22.08
N GLY A 374 9.08 2.47 20.84
CA GLY A 374 8.14 1.38 20.59
C GLY A 374 8.85 0.02 20.61
N GLY A 375 8.12 -1.02 21.00
CA GLY A 375 8.64 -2.38 21.10
C GLY A 375 9.59 -2.61 22.28
N TYR A 376 9.79 -3.88 22.59
CA TYR A 376 10.74 -4.28 23.63
C TYR A 376 12.15 -4.42 23.06
N ASP A 377 13.13 -3.84 23.76
CA ASP A 377 14.54 -4.09 23.47
C ASP A 377 15.03 -5.28 24.31
N MET A 378 15.37 -6.36 23.64
CA MET A 378 15.84 -7.60 24.29
C MET A 378 17.21 -7.45 24.95
N ASN A 379 17.98 -6.42 24.59
CA ASN A 379 19.31 -6.17 25.15
C ASN A 379 19.27 -5.31 26.42
N GLN A 380 18.11 -4.80 26.82
CA GLN A 380 17.97 -4.00 28.02
C GLN A 380 17.79 -4.89 29.26
N PHE A 381 18.71 -4.73 30.21
CA PHE A 381 18.73 -5.50 31.45
C PHE A 381 17.86 -4.87 32.53
N GLY A 382 17.04 -5.69 33.21
CA GLY A 382 16.26 -5.31 34.38
C GLY A 382 14.98 -4.50 34.07
N THR A 383 14.47 -3.83 35.09
CA THR A 383 13.24 -3.04 35.01
C THR A 383 13.37 -1.72 34.26
N ALA A 384 14.59 -1.40 33.80
CA ALA A 384 14.93 -0.16 33.13
C ALA A 384 14.62 -0.15 31.62
N SER A 385 14.01 -1.21 31.07
CA SER A 385 13.66 -1.29 29.66
C SER A 385 12.83 -0.07 29.23
N GLN A 386 13.37 0.71 28.29
CA GLN A 386 12.81 1.95 27.81
C GLN A 386 12.25 1.85 26.38
N GLY A 387 12.21 0.63 25.82
CA GLY A 387 11.92 0.40 24.42
C GLY A 387 13.12 0.72 23.53
N LYS A 388 12.91 0.71 22.22
CA LYS A 388 13.95 0.97 21.22
C LYS A 388 14.52 2.37 21.35
N LEU A 389 15.82 2.52 21.51
CA LEU A 389 16.49 3.83 21.64
C LEU A 389 17.09 4.34 20.32
N THR A 390 17.14 3.51 19.29
CA THR A 390 17.61 3.89 17.96
C THR A 390 16.49 4.45 17.10
N GLU A 391 16.86 5.26 16.09
CA GLU A 391 15.92 5.81 15.14
C GLU A 391 15.20 4.73 14.33
N LYS A 392 14.03 5.05 13.78
CA LYS A 392 13.26 4.17 12.88
C LYS A 392 13.95 4.06 11.52
N LYS A 393 14.06 2.85 10.98
CA LYS A 393 14.34 2.62 9.56
C LYS A 393 13.11 3.03 8.74
N ASN A 394 13.17 4.14 8.04
CA ASN A 394 12.08 4.65 7.20
C ASN A 394 12.15 3.99 5.81
N VAL A 395 11.60 2.79 5.68
CA VAL A 395 11.73 1.95 4.46
C VAL A 395 11.21 2.66 3.22
N ALA A 396 10.01 3.24 3.28
CA ALA A 396 9.45 3.98 2.15
C ALA A 396 10.37 5.13 1.70
N GLU A 397 10.97 5.89 2.63
CA GLU A 397 11.89 6.97 2.31
C GLU A 397 13.21 6.46 1.69
N ILE A 398 13.74 5.33 2.16
CA ILE A 398 14.94 4.69 1.60
C ILE A 398 14.69 4.31 0.13
N LEU A 399 13.54 3.74 -0.16
CA LEU A 399 13.18 3.28 -1.51
C LEU A 399 12.93 4.42 -2.51
N THR A 400 12.77 5.66 -2.05
CA THR A 400 12.68 6.84 -2.95
C THR A 400 14.03 7.31 -3.48
N ALA A 401 15.15 6.75 -3.01
CA ALA A 401 16.49 7.14 -3.40
C ALA A 401 17.36 5.91 -3.67
N GLY A 402 18.01 5.86 -4.82
CA GLY A 402 18.95 4.78 -5.15
C GLY A 402 18.32 3.43 -5.47
N HIS A 403 17.01 3.35 -5.68
CA HIS A 403 16.28 2.10 -5.95
C HIS A 403 15.52 2.09 -7.30
N GLY A 404 16.07 2.73 -8.32
CA GLY A 404 15.41 2.85 -9.60
C GLY A 404 14.23 3.83 -9.55
N SER A 405 13.13 3.48 -10.18
CA SER A 405 11.95 4.34 -10.28
C SER A 405 10.67 3.65 -9.78
N PRO A 406 10.59 3.20 -8.53
CA PRO A 406 9.36 2.60 -8.00
C PRO A 406 8.33 3.69 -7.68
N PHE A 407 7.04 3.30 -7.71
CA PHE A 407 6.00 4.09 -7.07
C PHE A 407 6.02 3.80 -5.56
N ILE A 408 6.10 4.81 -4.73
CA ILE A 408 6.13 4.67 -3.26
C ILE A 408 5.00 5.46 -2.63
N ALA A 409 4.26 4.84 -1.71
CA ALA A 409 3.26 5.52 -0.91
C ALA A 409 3.39 5.14 0.57
N GLN A 410 3.60 6.13 1.41
CA GLN A 410 3.43 6.02 2.86
C GLN A 410 2.08 6.62 3.21
N VAL A 411 1.11 5.78 3.53
CA VAL A 411 -0.30 6.14 3.69
C VAL A 411 -0.93 5.34 4.83
N SER A 412 -2.15 5.67 5.21
CA SER A 412 -2.84 4.97 6.29
C SER A 412 -4.36 5.14 6.17
N MET A 413 -5.11 4.53 7.08
CA MET A 413 -6.55 4.74 7.21
C MET A 413 -6.92 6.12 7.78
N ALA A 414 -5.95 6.94 8.15
CA ALA A 414 -6.19 8.34 8.51
C ALA A 414 -6.94 9.13 7.43
N ASN A 415 -6.78 8.73 6.18
CA ASN A 415 -7.51 9.24 5.03
C ASN A 415 -7.77 8.11 4.02
N ALA A 416 -8.91 7.45 4.15
CA ALA A 416 -9.31 6.33 3.30
C ALA A 416 -9.32 6.68 1.81
N ALA A 417 -9.79 7.87 1.43
CA ALA A 417 -9.82 8.31 0.04
C ALA A 417 -8.40 8.43 -0.56
N LYS A 418 -7.44 8.95 0.21
CA LYS A 418 -6.03 9.01 -0.19
C LYS A 418 -5.41 7.62 -0.31
N LEU A 419 -5.70 6.73 0.64
CA LEU A 419 -5.24 5.34 0.61
C LEU A 419 -5.72 4.63 -0.65
N TYR A 420 -7.02 4.68 -0.94
CA TYR A 420 -7.59 4.06 -2.14
C TYR A 420 -7.03 4.66 -3.43
N LYS A 421 -6.90 5.99 -3.47
CA LYS A 421 -6.28 6.66 -4.63
C LYS A 421 -4.83 6.22 -4.84
N ALA A 422 -4.03 6.15 -3.78
CA ALA A 422 -2.65 5.71 -3.87
C ALA A 422 -2.55 4.25 -4.36
N MET A 423 -3.44 3.36 -3.86
CA MET A 423 -3.49 1.96 -4.32
C MET A 423 -3.84 1.87 -5.81
N LEU A 424 -4.82 2.64 -6.29
CA LEU A 424 -5.17 2.69 -7.71
C LEU A 424 -4.01 3.22 -8.57
N ASP A 425 -3.40 4.32 -8.17
CA ASP A 425 -2.25 4.90 -8.88
C ASP A 425 -1.08 3.90 -8.96
N GLY A 426 -0.83 3.15 -7.88
CA GLY A 426 0.19 2.11 -7.83
C GLY A 426 -0.16 0.87 -8.66
N LEU A 427 -1.44 0.48 -8.75
CA LEU A 427 -1.89 -0.60 -9.65
C LEU A 427 -1.69 -0.26 -11.12
N GLU A 428 -1.87 1.01 -11.48
CA GLU A 428 -1.65 1.52 -12.83
C GLU A 428 -0.20 1.85 -13.16
N TYR A 429 0.64 1.93 -12.14
CA TYR A 429 2.05 2.22 -12.35
C TYR A 429 2.73 1.06 -13.09
N ARG A 430 3.44 1.39 -14.18
CA ARG A 430 4.15 0.42 -15.04
C ARG A 430 5.48 -0.03 -14.42
N GLY A 431 5.47 -0.36 -13.16
CA GLY A 431 6.59 -0.84 -12.40
C GLY A 431 6.15 -1.30 -11.03
N THR A 432 7.09 -1.65 -10.18
CA THR A 432 6.82 -2.04 -8.80
C THR A 432 6.26 -0.85 -8.03
N ALA A 433 5.20 -1.09 -7.26
CA ALA A 433 4.66 -0.13 -6.30
C ALA A 433 4.85 -0.69 -4.89
N PHE A 434 5.37 0.14 -4.00
CA PHE A 434 5.58 -0.18 -2.58
C PHE A 434 4.71 0.73 -1.70
N PHE A 435 3.92 0.11 -0.84
CA PHE A 435 3.05 0.79 0.12
C PHE A 435 3.52 0.49 1.53
N GLN A 436 3.84 1.52 2.29
CA GLN A 436 4.04 1.42 3.74
C GLN A 436 2.82 2.01 4.42
N CYS A 437 2.02 1.14 5.04
CA CYS A 437 0.76 1.54 5.65
C CYS A 437 0.87 1.41 7.17
N TYR A 438 0.85 2.55 7.89
CA TYR A 438 0.70 2.49 9.34
C TYR A 438 -0.61 1.82 9.72
N THR A 439 -0.51 0.86 10.62
CA THR A 439 -1.65 0.15 11.20
C THR A 439 -1.49 -0.01 12.70
N THR A 440 -2.62 -0.13 13.42
CA THR A 440 -2.55 -0.45 14.85
C THR A 440 -2.47 -1.95 15.09
N CYS A 441 -1.70 -2.30 16.11
CA CYS A 441 -1.81 -3.57 16.81
C CYS A 441 -2.41 -3.28 18.18
N GLN A 442 -3.69 -3.59 18.37
CA GLN A 442 -4.41 -3.20 19.59
C GLN A 442 -3.71 -3.68 20.88
N PRO A 443 -3.33 -4.97 21.00
CA PRO A 443 -2.64 -5.44 22.20
C PRO A 443 -1.29 -4.74 22.44
N GLU A 444 -0.44 -4.63 21.41
CA GLU A 444 0.93 -4.14 21.58
C GLU A 444 1.00 -2.61 21.69
N HIS A 445 0.09 -1.88 21.04
CA HIS A 445 -0.02 -0.44 21.20
C HIS A 445 -0.77 -0.08 22.49
N GLY A 446 -1.60 -1.01 23.02
CA GLY A 446 -2.46 -0.78 24.17
C GLY A 446 -3.53 0.27 23.87
N VAL A 447 -4.24 0.08 22.77
CA VAL A 447 -5.34 0.95 22.32
C VAL A 447 -6.64 0.17 22.22
N GLY A 448 -7.77 0.87 22.24
CA GLY A 448 -9.10 0.24 22.09
C GLY A 448 -9.32 -0.37 20.71
N ASP A 449 -10.18 -1.38 20.65
CA ASP A 449 -10.46 -2.14 19.42
C ASP A 449 -11.04 -1.27 18.30
N ASN A 450 -11.75 -0.21 18.65
CA ASN A 450 -12.35 0.72 17.69
C ASN A 450 -11.47 1.91 17.30
N MET A 451 -10.17 1.89 17.65
CA MET A 451 -9.30 3.06 17.52
C MET A 451 -8.36 3.03 16.31
N SER A 452 -8.46 2.05 15.41
CA SER A 452 -7.51 1.91 14.29
C SER A 452 -7.39 3.16 13.44
N ALA A 453 -8.50 3.71 12.97
CA ALA A 453 -8.51 4.89 12.11
C ALA A 453 -8.11 6.17 12.87
N ASP A 454 -8.60 6.34 14.10
CA ASP A 454 -8.26 7.48 14.94
C ASP A 454 -6.78 7.50 15.29
N GLN A 455 -6.20 6.35 15.65
CA GLN A 455 -4.76 6.24 15.92
C GLN A 455 -3.91 6.52 14.68
N ALA A 456 -4.33 6.05 13.51
CA ALA A 456 -3.66 6.38 12.26
C ALA A 456 -3.65 7.89 11.99
N LYS A 457 -4.77 8.57 12.27
CA LYS A 457 -4.88 10.03 12.17
C LYS A 457 -3.96 10.73 13.17
N LEU A 458 -3.98 10.32 14.43
CA LEU A 458 -3.14 10.90 15.48
C LEU A 458 -1.63 10.70 15.20
N ALA A 459 -1.24 9.51 14.71
CA ALA A 459 0.13 9.21 14.32
C ALA A 459 0.60 10.09 13.16
N ARG A 460 -0.24 10.30 12.13
CA ARG A 460 0.03 11.23 11.03
C ARG A 460 0.18 12.66 11.52
N ASP A 461 -0.79 13.14 12.30
CA ASP A 461 -0.87 14.53 12.73
C ASP A 461 0.27 14.89 13.71
N GLY A 462 0.68 13.94 14.57
CA GLY A 462 1.83 14.06 15.45
C GLY A 462 3.19 13.77 14.79
N ARG A 463 3.25 13.60 13.47
CA ARG A 463 4.47 13.23 12.71
C ARG A 463 5.09 11.88 13.13
N GLY A 464 4.38 11.05 13.89
CA GLY A 464 4.81 9.68 14.18
C GLY A 464 4.88 8.82 12.91
N MET A 465 3.96 9.07 11.97
CA MET A 465 3.91 8.44 10.65
C MET A 465 3.30 9.41 9.62
N PRO A 466 4.04 10.42 9.15
CA PRO A 466 3.55 11.35 8.15
C PRO A 466 3.27 10.65 6.82
N GLU A 467 2.30 11.13 6.07
CA GLU A 467 1.93 10.53 4.79
C GLU A 467 2.61 11.23 3.61
N PHE A 468 3.03 10.45 2.63
CA PHE A 468 3.51 10.97 1.35
C PHE A 468 3.25 9.99 0.20
N VAL A 469 3.25 10.51 -1.02
CA VAL A 469 3.29 9.72 -2.25
C VAL A 469 4.46 10.20 -3.08
N PHE A 470 5.33 9.27 -3.47
CA PHE A 470 6.40 9.48 -4.43
C PHE A 470 6.01 8.79 -5.74
N ASN A 471 5.81 9.57 -6.79
CA ASN A 471 5.45 9.08 -8.11
C ASN A 471 6.42 9.61 -9.16
N PRO A 472 7.35 8.79 -9.65
CA PRO A 472 8.36 9.21 -10.64
C PRO A 472 7.76 9.73 -11.96
N ARG A 473 6.50 9.41 -12.27
CA ARG A 473 5.83 9.91 -13.48
C ARG A 473 5.44 11.39 -13.40
N ARG A 474 5.53 12.01 -12.23
CA ARG A 474 5.19 13.44 -12.06
C ARG A 474 6.31 14.37 -12.50
N GLY A 475 7.56 13.90 -12.55
CA GLY A 475 8.71 14.69 -12.95
C GLY A 475 10.03 14.01 -12.62
N GLU A 476 11.13 14.64 -13.01
CA GLU A 476 12.48 14.10 -12.85
C GLU A 476 13.16 14.54 -11.54
N THR A 477 12.59 15.53 -10.87
CA THR A 477 13.11 16.04 -9.60
C THR A 477 12.35 15.45 -8.42
N SER A 478 13.03 15.37 -7.27
CA SER A 478 12.40 14.96 -6.01
C SER A 478 11.17 15.82 -5.68
N GLN A 479 11.25 17.13 -5.91
CA GLN A 479 10.18 18.08 -5.61
C GLN A 479 8.91 17.84 -6.43
N GLU A 480 9.05 17.43 -7.70
CA GLU A 480 7.92 17.10 -8.57
C GLU A 480 7.31 15.75 -8.21
N ALA A 481 8.16 14.78 -7.84
CA ALA A 481 7.74 13.42 -7.56
C ALA A 481 7.06 13.25 -6.20
N PHE A 482 7.45 14.06 -5.18
CA PHE A 482 6.87 13.97 -3.83
C PHE A 482 5.58 14.77 -3.67
N ASP A 483 4.61 14.19 -2.97
CA ASP A 483 3.36 14.83 -2.55
C ASP A 483 3.10 14.58 -1.06
N LEU A 484 3.04 15.65 -0.27
CA LEU A 484 2.76 15.64 1.17
C LEU A 484 1.30 15.97 1.51
N LYS A 485 0.41 16.11 0.52
CA LYS A 485 -1.00 16.42 0.76
C LYS A 485 -1.64 15.39 1.69
N GLY A 486 -2.53 15.85 2.55
CA GLY A 486 -3.19 15.03 3.57
C GLY A 486 -2.58 15.14 4.96
N ASN A 487 -1.34 15.64 5.09
CA ASN A 487 -0.79 16.04 6.38
C ASN A 487 -1.26 17.46 6.75
N PRO A 488 -1.61 17.72 8.00
CA PRO A 488 -1.96 19.07 8.41
C PRO A 488 -0.69 19.95 8.51
N THR A 489 -0.84 21.25 8.26
CA THR A 489 0.22 22.28 8.44
C THR A 489 1.57 21.85 7.83
N THR A 490 1.60 21.67 6.51
CA THR A 490 2.75 21.06 5.80
C THR A 490 4.01 21.94 5.80
N ASP A 491 3.90 23.23 6.05
CA ASP A 491 4.98 24.21 6.07
C ASP A 491 5.60 24.45 7.47
N ARG A 492 5.18 23.65 8.47
CA ARG A 492 5.62 23.73 9.87
C ARG A 492 6.13 22.39 10.37
N ASP A 493 6.83 22.41 11.50
CA ASP A 493 7.32 21.19 12.14
C ASP A 493 6.17 20.30 12.61
N TRP A 494 5.15 20.91 13.24
CA TRP A 494 4.05 20.21 13.87
C TRP A 494 2.69 20.69 13.36
N TRP A 495 1.66 19.91 13.63
CA TRP A 495 0.29 20.34 13.38
C TRP A 495 -0.11 21.41 14.39
N ARG A 496 -0.44 22.60 13.89
CA ARG A 496 -0.92 23.69 14.69
C ARG A 496 -2.44 23.61 14.83
N THR A 497 -2.91 23.43 16.05
CA THR A 497 -4.33 23.23 16.38
C THR A 497 -4.71 23.98 17.65
N LYS A 498 -5.95 23.86 18.12
CA LYS A 498 -6.46 24.55 19.28
C LYS A 498 -7.04 23.57 20.30
N TYR A 499 -6.88 23.86 21.58
CA TYR A 499 -7.62 23.18 22.62
C TYR A 499 -9.10 23.53 22.50
N ALA A 500 -9.99 22.54 22.58
CA ALA A 500 -11.43 22.75 22.45
C ALA A 500 -12.03 23.59 23.59
N THR A 501 -11.50 23.44 24.81
CA THR A 501 -11.98 24.15 25.99
C THR A 501 -11.51 25.59 26.09
N THR A 502 -10.26 25.88 25.73
CA THR A 502 -9.64 27.21 25.93
C THR A 502 -9.53 28.02 24.65
N GLY A 503 -9.57 27.38 23.48
CA GLY A 503 -9.27 28.00 22.19
C GLY A 503 -7.79 28.40 21.99
N GLU A 504 -6.91 28.12 22.95
CA GLU A 504 -5.47 28.38 22.87
C GLU A 504 -4.85 27.52 21.79
N GLU A 505 -4.00 28.11 20.93
CA GLU A 505 -3.25 27.39 19.91
C GLU A 505 -2.07 26.63 20.52
N TYR A 506 -1.83 25.42 20.02
CA TYR A 506 -0.68 24.60 20.40
C TYR A 506 -0.19 23.75 19.25
N ASN A 507 1.01 23.21 19.36
CA ASN A 507 1.57 22.27 18.43
C ASN A 507 1.27 20.83 18.90
N TYR A 508 0.52 20.09 18.09
CA TYR A 508 0.32 18.66 18.30
C TYR A 508 1.55 17.91 17.84
N THR A 509 2.36 17.43 18.77
CA THR A 509 3.64 16.77 18.52
C THR A 509 3.52 15.25 18.63
N VAL A 510 4.61 14.55 18.29
CA VAL A 510 4.69 13.09 18.52
C VAL A 510 4.47 12.68 19.98
N ALA A 511 4.82 13.55 20.95
CA ALA A 511 4.58 13.27 22.37
C ALA A 511 3.07 13.25 22.71
N HIS A 512 2.27 14.07 22.03
CA HIS A 512 0.80 14.04 22.17
C HIS A 512 0.21 12.75 21.59
N TRP A 513 0.70 12.28 20.43
CA TRP A 513 0.33 10.97 19.92
C TRP A 513 0.77 9.85 20.87
N ALA A 514 2.02 9.87 21.35
CA ALA A 514 2.54 8.86 22.26
C ALA A 514 1.71 8.75 23.57
N LEU A 515 1.12 9.86 24.03
CA LEU A 515 0.23 9.85 25.20
C LEU A 515 -1.01 8.97 24.99
N THR A 516 -1.44 8.74 23.75
CA THR A 516 -2.62 7.95 23.40
C THR A 516 -2.37 6.45 23.29
N GLU A 517 -1.10 6.00 23.34
CA GLU A 517 -0.72 4.59 23.22
C GLU A 517 0.01 4.10 24.47
N ALA A 518 -0.51 3.04 25.10
CA ALA A 518 0.03 2.54 26.38
C ALA A 518 1.48 2.04 26.27
N ARG A 519 1.96 1.69 25.06
CA ARG A 519 3.36 1.27 24.85
C ARG A 519 4.37 2.35 25.27
N PHE A 520 4.01 3.63 25.24
CA PHE A 520 4.88 4.76 25.62
C PHE A 520 4.74 5.19 27.08
N ARG A 521 3.89 4.52 27.90
CA ARG A 521 3.56 4.93 29.27
C ARG A 521 4.75 5.16 30.21
N LYS A 522 5.88 4.47 29.98
CA LYS A 522 7.09 4.62 30.81
C LYS A 522 7.79 5.96 30.62
N HIS A 523 7.48 6.66 29.55
CA HIS A 523 8.07 7.94 29.17
C HIS A 523 7.22 9.15 29.51
N ILE A 524 6.04 8.94 30.09
CA ILE A 524 5.05 9.98 30.35
C ILE A 524 4.49 9.81 31.75
N LYS A 525 4.52 10.90 32.53
CA LYS A 525 4.00 10.94 33.91
C LYS A 525 3.01 12.09 34.05
N ALA A 526 1.81 11.82 34.55
CA ALA A 526 0.88 12.88 34.92
C ALA A 526 1.45 13.69 36.08
N ILE A 527 1.37 15.02 36.00
CA ILE A 527 1.85 15.98 36.99
C ILE A 527 0.77 17.03 37.24
N LYS A 528 0.92 17.78 38.32
CA LYS A 528 0.06 18.92 38.63
C LYS A 528 0.52 20.16 37.86
N GLU A 529 -0.37 21.15 37.76
CA GLU A 529 -0.03 22.42 37.06
C GLU A 529 1.11 23.17 37.77
N GLU A 530 1.13 23.13 39.13
CA GLU A 530 2.18 23.78 39.92
C GLU A 530 3.58 23.19 39.59
N GLU A 531 3.66 21.87 39.43
CA GLU A 531 4.91 21.18 39.05
C GLU A 531 5.33 21.56 37.60
N ALA A 532 4.36 21.68 36.69
CA ALA A 532 4.63 22.05 35.29
C ALA A 532 5.19 23.49 35.17
N ARG A 533 4.86 24.40 36.09
CA ARG A 533 5.39 25.77 36.09
C ARG A 533 6.90 25.85 36.36
N GLU A 534 7.48 24.82 36.94
CA GLU A 534 8.92 24.72 37.20
C GLU A 534 9.65 23.96 36.07
N MET A 535 8.92 23.51 35.05
CA MET A 535 9.46 22.73 33.91
C MET A 535 9.40 23.53 32.61
N ILE A 536 10.14 23.06 31.62
CA ILE A 536 10.17 23.64 30.26
C ILE A 536 9.09 22.95 29.42
N GLN A 537 8.28 23.71 28.69
CA GLN A 537 7.34 23.13 27.73
C GLN A 537 8.11 22.50 26.57
N LEU A 538 7.60 21.38 26.02
CA LEU A 538 8.30 20.64 24.95
C LEU A 538 8.62 21.52 23.73
N ASP A 539 7.67 22.34 23.29
CA ASP A 539 7.88 23.24 22.16
C ASP A 539 9.06 24.20 22.38
N ASP A 540 9.15 24.77 23.59
CA ASP A 540 10.21 25.69 23.96
C ASP A 540 11.56 24.95 24.03
N MET A 541 11.58 23.75 24.59
CA MET A 541 12.79 22.91 24.65
C MET A 541 13.30 22.56 23.25
N LEU A 542 12.40 22.24 22.32
CA LEU A 542 12.77 21.86 20.96
C LEU A 542 13.45 22.99 20.17
N VAL A 543 13.24 24.26 20.52
CA VAL A 543 13.92 25.40 19.88
C VAL A 543 15.43 25.33 20.07
N PHE A 544 15.90 24.88 21.24
CA PHE A 544 17.33 24.86 21.59
C PHE A 544 18.11 23.64 21.12
N ILE A 545 17.41 22.61 20.63
CA ILE A 545 18.02 21.35 20.25
C ILE A 545 18.16 21.26 18.73
N THR A 546 19.39 21.09 18.26
CA THR A 546 19.71 20.77 16.86
C THR A 546 20.03 19.28 16.74
N GLN A 547 20.06 18.77 15.49
CA GLN A 547 20.52 17.41 15.23
C GLN A 547 21.99 17.21 15.63
N ASP A 548 22.83 18.23 15.44
CA ASP A 548 24.23 18.22 15.85
C ASP A 548 24.40 18.07 17.37
N ASP A 549 23.51 18.70 18.15
CA ASP A 549 23.51 18.55 19.61
C ASP A 549 23.20 17.10 20.04
N VAL A 550 22.33 16.42 19.31
CA VAL A 550 22.01 15.01 19.57
C VAL A 550 23.18 14.10 19.18
N ILE A 551 23.77 14.30 17.99
CA ILE A 551 24.92 13.53 17.50
C ILE A 551 26.10 13.66 18.47
N ASN A 552 26.39 14.87 18.90
CA ASN A 552 27.50 15.16 19.82
C ASN A 552 27.13 14.93 21.30
N ARG A 553 25.96 14.36 21.59
CA ARG A 553 25.48 14.05 22.95
C ARG A 553 25.41 15.26 23.90
N ARG A 554 25.35 16.48 23.39
CA ARG A 554 25.27 17.72 24.18
C ARG A 554 23.96 17.81 24.98
N VAL A 555 22.93 17.10 24.54
CA VAL A 555 21.65 16.98 25.25
C VAL A 555 21.77 16.30 26.64
N PHE A 556 22.92 15.71 26.93
CA PHE A 556 23.23 15.10 28.24
C PHE A 556 24.15 15.98 29.11
N ASP A 557 24.73 17.06 28.55
CA ASP A 557 25.61 17.97 29.26
C ASP A 557 24.80 19.09 29.93
N GLN A 558 24.79 19.11 31.25
CA GLN A 558 24.05 20.09 32.06
C GLN A 558 24.47 21.55 31.82
N ASN A 559 25.69 21.77 31.32
CA ASN A 559 26.20 23.09 31.04
C ASN A 559 25.90 23.58 29.61
N HIS A 560 25.32 22.69 28.78
CA HIS A 560 25.01 23.08 27.40
C HIS A 560 23.56 23.55 27.26
N ARG A 561 23.32 24.53 26.38
CA ARG A 561 21.99 25.10 26.11
C ARG A 561 20.92 24.06 25.70
N SER A 562 21.34 22.98 25.07
CA SER A 562 20.47 21.90 24.62
C SER A 562 20.29 20.76 25.64
N TYR A 563 20.76 20.95 26.88
CA TYR A 563 20.58 19.96 27.94
C TYR A 563 19.10 19.64 28.16
N VAL A 564 18.78 18.36 28.14
CA VAL A 564 17.41 17.85 28.40
C VAL A 564 17.36 17.16 29.75
N PRO A 565 16.71 17.74 30.77
CA PRO A 565 16.52 17.05 32.05
C PRO A 565 15.54 15.88 31.87
N ASN A 566 15.84 14.74 32.55
CA ASN A 566 14.92 13.61 32.50
C ASN A 566 13.67 13.91 33.32
N PHE A 567 12.50 13.87 32.68
CA PHE A 567 11.22 14.30 33.26
C PHE A 567 11.20 15.77 33.75
N GLY A 568 11.99 16.65 33.14
CA GLY A 568 11.99 18.07 33.38
C GLY A 568 11.37 18.88 32.22
N VAL A 569 10.77 18.19 31.26
CA VAL A 569 10.03 18.78 30.13
C VAL A 569 8.60 18.28 30.19
N TYR A 570 7.62 19.13 29.85
CA TYR A 570 6.21 18.75 29.91
C TYR A 570 5.44 19.09 28.62
N ILE A 571 4.30 18.41 28.46
CA ILE A 571 3.26 18.75 27.48
C ILE A 571 1.94 19.01 28.18
N LYS A 572 1.07 19.82 27.56
CA LYS A 572 -0.33 19.99 27.94
C LYS A 572 -1.19 19.14 27.01
N ALA A 573 -2.21 18.49 27.52
CA ALA A 573 -3.20 17.79 26.70
C ALA A 573 -4.60 17.98 27.29
N GLU A 574 -5.59 18.09 26.43
CA GLU A 574 -6.98 18.10 26.81
C GLU A 574 -7.52 16.67 26.85
N ILE A 575 -7.93 16.21 28.02
CA ILE A 575 -8.50 14.86 28.20
C ILE A 575 -9.85 14.99 28.88
N ASN A 576 -10.92 14.52 28.23
CA ASN A 576 -12.30 14.59 28.70
C ASN A 576 -12.72 16.03 29.10
N GLY A 577 -12.40 16.99 28.23
CA GLY A 577 -12.72 18.41 28.43
C GLY A 577 -11.96 19.10 29.55
N LYS A 578 -10.85 18.51 30.03
CA LYS A 578 -10.02 19.09 31.10
C LYS A 578 -8.56 19.16 30.65
N MET A 579 -7.93 20.31 30.90
CA MET A 579 -6.50 20.45 30.70
C MET A 579 -5.73 19.61 31.71
N LYS A 580 -4.77 18.83 31.23
CA LYS A 580 -3.87 18.02 32.04
C LYS A 580 -2.43 18.25 31.61
N TYR A 581 -1.51 18.05 32.53
CA TYR A 581 -0.08 18.25 32.35
C TYR A 581 0.65 16.93 32.49
N PHE A 582 1.65 16.70 31.63
CA PHE A 582 2.39 15.46 31.61
C PHE A 582 3.88 15.74 31.46
N ALA A 583 4.68 15.33 32.44
CA ALA A 583 6.13 15.33 32.32
C ALA A 583 6.56 14.20 31.37
N VAL A 584 7.48 14.50 30.48
CA VAL A 584 8.04 13.55 29.51
C VAL A 584 9.50 13.24 29.80
N SER A 585 9.91 12.00 29.53
CA SER A 585 11.30 11.60 29.68
C SER A 585 12.21 12.31 28.67
N ARG A 586 13.51 12.37 28.97
CA ARG A 586 14.53 12.83 28.00
C ARG A 586 14.41 12.08 26.66
N GLN A 587 14.17 10.79 26.70
CA GLN A 587 14.06 9.97 25.49
C GLN A 587 12.87 10.36 24.63
N MET A 588 11.74 10.77 25.25
CA MET A 588 10.58 11.31 24.52
C MET A 588 10.90 12.63 23.82
N VAL A 589 11.70 13.50 24.45
CA VAL A 589 12.19 14.73 23.80
C VAL A 589 13.08 14.39 22.61
N LEU A 590 13.99 13.42 22.74
CA LEU A 590 14.85 12.97 21.63
C LEU A 590 14.03 12.33 20.50
N PHE A 591 12.97 11.61 20.83
CA PHE A 591 12.01 11.10 19.84
C PHE A 591 11.32 12.23 19.08
N ALA A 592 10.93 13.31 19.77
CA ALA A 592 10.38 14.49 19.11
C ALA A 592 11.40 15.17 18.18
N VAL A 593 12.68 15.25 18.57
CA VAL A 593 13.75 15.77 17.71
C VAL A 593 13.93 14.91 16.46
N GLU A 594 13.92 13.59 16.62
CA GLU A 594 14.07 12.61 15.52
C GLU A 594 12.91 12.75 14.53
N ARG A 595 11.65 12.77 14.99
CA ARG A 595 10.48 12.93 14.12
C ARG A 595 10.45 14.29 13.43
N ARG A 596 10.84 15.36 14.11
CA ARG A 596 10.99 16.68 13.51
C ARG A 596 12.03 16.67 12.38
N LYS A 597 13.19 16.04 12.61
CA LYS A 597 14.23 15.86 11.58
C LYS A 597 13.68 15.13 10.36
N SER A 598 13.05 13.98 10.58
CA SER A 598 12.47 13.15 9.51
C SER A 598 11.44 13.97 8.70
N TRP A 599 10.56 14.70 9.37
CA TRP A 599 9.57 15.54 8.70
C TRP A 599 10.21 16.68 7.89
N ARG A 600 11.22 17.38 8.42
CA ARG A 600 11.96 18.42 7.70
C ARG A 600 12.65 17.87 6.45
N MET A 601 13.15 16.64 6.50
CA MET A 601 13.73 15.97 5.33
C MET A 601 12.66 15.70 4.25
N LEU A 602 11.49 15.25 4.64
CA LEU A 602 10.36 15.07 3.70
C LEU A 602 9.91 16.40 3.09
N GLN A 603 9.79 17.46 3.90
CA GLN A 603 9.47 18.81 3.41
C GLN A 603 10.50 19.28 2.36
N SER A 604 11.79 19.09 2.64
CA SER A 604 12.86 19.44 1.70
C SER A 604 12.75 18.67 0.40
N LYS A 605 12.52 17.35 0.45
CA LYS A 605 12.32 16.52 -0.74
C LYS A 605 11.12 16.97 -1.58
N ALA A 606 10.05 17.43 -0.94
CA ALA A 606 8.84 17.93 -1.59
C ALA A 606 8.90 19.42 -1.97
N GLY A 607 10.02 20.10 -1.77
CA GLY A 607 10.18 21.53 -2.07
C GLY A 607 9.42 22.47 -1.14
N VAL A 608 9.02 22.01 0.04
CA VAL A 608 8.29 22.81 1.03
C VAL A 608 9.27 23.55 1.93
N THR A 609 9.17 24.87 1.98
CA THR A 609 9.95 25.70 2.90
C THR A 609 9.36 25.64 4.31
N ASN A 610 10.16 25.18 5.28
CA ASN A 610 9.75 25.07 6.68
C ASN A 610 9.98 26.40 7.42
N LYS A 611 8.90 27.06 7.86
CA LYS A 611 8.93 28.34 8.54
C LYS A 611 9.50 28.25 9.96
N ASP A 612 9.21 27.17 10.68
CA ASP A 612 9.71 26.98 12.05
C ASP A 612 11.22 26.74 12.05
N TYR A 613 11.74 26.01 11.05
CA TYR A 613 13.17 25.81 10.90
C TYR A 613 13.91 27.11 10.58
N ALA A 614 13.34 27.95 9.71
CA ALA A 614 13.91 29.25 9.40
C ALA A 614 13.99 30.17 10.64
N ALA A 615 12.90 30.20 11.43
CA ALA A 615 12.86 30.96 12.68
C ALA A 615 13.85 30.41 13.73
N GLN A 616 13.93 29.09 13.88
CA GLN A 616 14.92 28.46 14.76
C GLN A 616 16.35 28.83 14.40
N LYS A 617 16.71 28.78 13.12
CA LYS A 617 18.05 29.18 12.66
C LYS A 617 18.38 30.63 13.00
N ALA A 618 17.44 31.56 12.76
CA ALA A 618 17.62 32.98 13.05
C ALA A 618 17.82 33.21 14.56
N LEU A 619 17.02 32.53 15.40
CA LEU A 619 17.12 32.64 16.86
C LEU A 619 18.46 32.11 17.40
N LEU A 620 18.88 30.93 16.98
CA LEU A 620 20.16 30.34 17.40
C LEU A 620 21.36 31.19 16.96
N ALA A 621 21.31 31.79 15.77
CA ALA A 621 22.37 32.68 15.30
C ALA A 621 22.52 33.95 16.17
N LYS A 622 21.41 34.50 16.71
CA LYS A 622 21.45 35.63 17.66
C LYS A 622 22.03 35.19 19.00
N LEU A 623 21.67 33.98 19.48
CA LEU A 623 22.21 33.43 20.71
C LEU A 623 23.73 33.24 20.62
N ASP A 624 24.20 32.63 19.52
CA ASP A 624 25.62 32.33 19.29
C ASP A 624 26.48 33.63 19.17
N LYS A 625 25.88 34.72 18.71
CA LYS A 625 26.52 36.05 18.68
C LYS A 625 26.49 36.80 20.01
N GLY A 626 25.84 36.24 21.02
CA GLY A 626 25.68 36.92 22.31
C GLY A 626 24.67 38.07 22.30
N GLU A 627 23.87 38.20 21.22
CA GLU A 627 22.81 39.22 21.10
C GLU A 627 21.59 38.89 21.99
N LEU A 628 21.51 37.64 22.48
CA LEU A 628 20.49 37.14 23.40
C LEU A 628 21.15 36.36 24.54
N GLN A 629 20.66 36.58 25.78
CA GLN A 629 21.13 35.83 26.94
C GLN A 629 20.24 34.59 27.17
N LEU A 630 20.85 33.44 27.46
CA LEU A 630 20.14 32.16 27.65
C LEU A 630 19.10 32.24 28.80
N ALA A 631 19.43 32.92 29.89
CA ALA A 631 18.52 33.07 31.03
C ALA A 631 17.25 33.88 30.71
N GLU A 632 17.41 34.95 29.89
CA GLU A 632 16.28 35.76 29.43
C GLU A 632 15.41 34.97 28.43
N LEU A 633 16.04 34.14 27.65
CA LEU A 633 15.39 33.26 26.69
C LEU A 633 14.53 32.18 27.38
N GLN A 634 15.03 31.53 28.41
CA GLN A 634 14.28 30.53 29.18
C GLN A 634 13.01 31.11 29.80
N ALA A 635 13.01 32.40 30.15
CA ALA A 635 11.85 33.11 30.68
C ALA A 635 10.87 33.59 29.59
N LYS A 636 11.34 33.80 28.35
CA LYS A 636 10.57 34.42 27.26
C LYS A 636 10.61 33.63 25.95
N THR A 637 11.03 32.39 25.95
CA THR A 637 11.37 31.62 24.75
C THR A 637 10.25 31.55 23.75
N ARG A 638 9.04 31.30 24.20
CA ARG A 638 7.87 31.18 23.34
C ARG A 638 7.50 32.50 22.68
N GLU A 639 7.54 33.59 23.46
CA GLU A 639 7.21 34.93 22.99
C GLU A 639 8.21 35.43 21.91
N LEU A 640 9.50 35.17 22.13
CA LEU A 640 10.56 35.51 21.17
C LEU A 640 10.51 34.66 19.91
N PHE A 641 10.23 33.38 20.05
CA PHE A 641 10.07 32.46 18.91
C PHE A 641 8.87 32.85 18.04
N ASP A 642 7.72 33.15 18.67
CA ASP A 642 6.53 33.59 17.95
C ASP A 642 6.72 34.97 17.28
N ALA A 643 7.47 35.86 17.90
CA ALA A 643 7.81 37.16 17.32
C ALA A 643 8.78 37.05 16.11
N GLU A 644 9.81 36.21 16.18
CA GLU A 644 10.68 35.93 15.03
C GLU A 644 9.94 35.19 13.91
N LEU A 645 9.07 34.29 14.27
CA LEU A 645 8.21 33.60 13.31
C LEU A 645 7.25 34.56 12.59
N ALA A 646 6.73 35.56 13.29
CA ALA A 646 5.86 36.58 12.70
C ALA A 646 6.61 37.48 11.69
N LYS A 647 7.91 37.71 11.89
CA LYS A 647 8.76 38.48 10.96
C LYS A 647 9.11 37.70 9.67
N LEU A 648 8.99 36.38 9.71
CA LEU A 648 9.23 35.51 8.57
C LEU A 648 7.95 35.23 7.74
N LYS A 649 6.81 35.68 8.25
CA LYS A 649 5.53 35.71 7.52
C LYS A 649 5.45 36.90 6.61
#